data_1b4662681840667beb49baec2cb05e47
#
_entry.id   1b4662681840667beb49baec2cb05e47
#
_cell.length_a   1.000
_cell.length_b   1.000
_cell.length_c   1.000
_cell.angle_alpha   90.00
_cell.angle_beta   90.00
_cell.angle_gamma   90.00
#
_symmetry.space_group_name_H-M   'P 1'
#
loop_
_entity.id
_entity.type
_entity.pdbx_description
1 polymer ?
#
loop_
_entity_poly.entity_id
_entity_poly.type
_entity_poly.pdbx_seq_one_letter_code
_entity_poly.pdbx_strand_id
1 'polypeptide(L)'
;MAQIKKDGHEAEEMREHEHHEHDREHCCCGHDHEHEHDHEHHDHEQEHCCCGHDHGHSHGHDHGHEHGHSHGGCGCGCGHDHGHGGEEEDHKGTIIRLIAAAALLAAAYLLPLEGGWKAAVFAAPYLVIGWDVLWRAIKNITRGYVFDECFLMTVASVGAFCTGECGEGVAVMWLYQLGEMFQDIAADRTRDAITKLTDVRPDTANVEKDGAIVSVQAEQVQVGDVIVIKPGERVPLDGVVISGDTELDQSALTGESVPKAVTVGGRALSGCVNLKGLIRVKVEKAYGETEVARVLRLVEDASDRKAKSEQFITKFARVYTPAVCGLAVLIAVIGGLATADWGNWIHRALIFLVVSCPCALVISVPLTFFAGIGALSKKGVLVKGGNYLDQLAKAETVVFDKTGTLTEGLFTVDRTTGSMGREELIALAAQAEHFSDHPLARAVCDAYGREVDAAKVSGVEELAGRGVKAQVDGAVVLVGNARLMKEFGVTGVEEAEGTALYVAKDGAYVGAILLADKPKATAAQAITELKKLGVKKTVMLTGDAQAAAEKAAQKVGVDEFHAGLMPGDKVKHMEQLISGKDRGAVLFVGDGINDAPSLALADAGVAMGAMGSDAAIEAADVVLMDDDPMKLSAAIRGARHTLQIVKQNIALSLIVKAIIMVLGATGVTGMWAAVFADVGVCLVAILNAYRAMKMK
;
A
#
# COMPACT_ATOMS: atom_id res chain seq x y z
N MET A 1 -15.06 47.63 -45.46
CA MET A 1 -15.88 48.71 -44.89
C MET A 1 -15.58 48.68 -43.41
N ALA A 2 -14.79 49.49 -43.04
CA ALA A 2 -14.94 50.83 -42.45
C ALA A 2 -15.13 50.70 -40.97
N GLN A 3 -14.11 50.99 -40.21
CA GLN A 3 -13.64 52.30 -39.73
C GLN A 3 -14.34 52.64 -38.41
N ILE A 4 -13.71 53.02 -37.40
CA ILE A 4 -12.72 54.01 -37.03
C ILE A 4 -13.00 54.45 -35.58
N LYS A 5 -11.97 54.54 -34.80
CA LYS A 5 -11.55 55.67 -33.90
C LYS A 5 -12.34 55.85 -32.60
N LYS A 6 -11.76 56.34 -31.57
CA LYS A 6 -10.50 57.01 -31.18
C LYS A 6 -10.48 57.27 -29.67
N ASP A 7 -9.33 57.27 -29.11
CA ASP A 7 -8.70 58.24 -28.19
C ASP A 7 -9.47 58.64 -26.90
N GLY A 8 -8.87 58.88 -25.83
CA GLY A 8 -7.54 59.25 -25.41
C GLY A 8 -7.48 59.61 -23.92
N HIS A 9 -6.28 59.70 -23.43
CA HIS A 9 -5.67 60.68 -22.48
C HIS A 9 -6.39 60.95 -21.13
N GLU A 10 -5.74 61.07 -20.02
CA GLU A 10 -4.43 61.54 -19.46
C GLU A 10 -4.50 61.20 -17.97
N ALA A 11 -3.51 60.66 -17.31
CA ALA A 11 -2.31 61.26 -16.70
C ALA A 11 -2.48 61.85 -15.29
N GLU A 12 -1.53 61.49 -14.45
CA GLU A 12 -1.04 62.18 -13.26
C GLU A 12 -1.89 62.14 -11.99
N GLU A 13 -1.37 61.81 -10.80
CA GLU A 13 -0.18 62.28 -10.14
C GLU A 13 0.24 61.40 -8.93
N MET A 14 1.51 61.33 -8.72
CA MET A 14 2.27 60.81 -7.58
C MET A 14 1.85 61.41 -6.23
N ARG A 15 2.05 60.65 -5.18
CA ARG A 15 2.81 61.09 -3.99
C ARG A 15 3.32 59.94 -3.15
N GLU A 16 4.61 59.98 -2.99
CA GLU A 16 5.50 59.37 -2.02
C GLU A 16 5.04 59.54 -0.57
N HIS A 17 5.33 58.56 0.26
CA HIS A 17 6.03 58.79 1.52
C HIS A 17 6.73 57.54 2.01
N GLU A 18 7.96 57.72 2.30
CA GLU A 18 9.06 56.91 2.80
C GLU A 18 8.94 56.49 4.26
N HIS A 19 9.80 55.47 4.58
CA HIS A 19 10.52 55.18 5.82
C HIS A 19 9.75 54.60 7.02
N HIS A 20 10.18 53.50 7.61
CA HIS A 20 11.44 53.25 8.32
C HIS A 20 11.70 51.79 8.59
N GLU A 21 12.90 51.33 8.33
CA GLU A 21 13.59 50.19 8.93
C GLU A 21 13.74 50.35 10.44
N HIS A 22 13.71 49.24 11.17
CA HIS A 22 14.60 49.05 12.32
C HIS A 22 14.84 47.57 12.61
N ASP A 23 16.05 47.13 12.36
CA ASP A 23 16.78 46.04 12.98
C ASP A 23 16.84 46.16 14.51
N ARG A 24 16.90 45.00 15.18
CA ARG A 24 17.84 44.68 16.30
C ARG A 24 17.52 43.32 16.86
N GLU A 25 18.34 42.44 16.67
CA GLU A 25 19.36 41.63 17.37
C GLU A 25 19.28 41.57 18.91
N HIS A 26 19.55 40.33 19.39
CA HIS A 26 20.14 39.90 20.68
C HIS A 26 19.27 40.01 21.95
N CYS A 27 19.28 39.10 22.89
CA CYS A 27 20.30 38.24 23.49
C CYS A 27 19.66 37.31 24.54
N CYS A 28 20.42 36.32 24.90
CA CYS A 28 20.41 35.27 25.89
C CYS A 28 20.01 35.60 27.36
N CYS A 29 19.89 34.48 28.13
CA CYS A 29 19.94 34.29 29.59
C CYS A 29 18.58 34.27 30.26
N GLY A 30 18.10 33.18 30.85
CA GLY A 30 18.65 32.36 31.89
C GLY A 30 18.22 32.82 33.29
N HIS A 31 17.34 32.07 33.94
CA HIS A 31 17.46 31.72 35.36
C HIS A 31 16.21 30.99 35.89
N ASP A 32 16.51 29.97 36.69
CA ASP A 32 15.62 29.14 37.52
C ASP A 32 14.78 29.97 38.49
N HIS A 33 13.61 29.43 38.86
CA HIS A 33 13.22 29.21 40.26
C HIS A 33 11.92 28.43 40.37
N GLU A 34 11.98 27.45 41.25
CA GLU A 34 10.90 26.66 41.81
C GLU A 34 9.83 27.53 42.49
N HIS A 35 8.57 27.10 42.52
CA HIS A 35 7.77 26.84 43.73
C HIS A 35 6.35 26.36 43.42
N GLU A 36 5.96 25.49 44.25
CA GLU A 36 4.75 24.73 44.61
C GLU A 36 3.39 25.41 44.56
N HIS A 37 2.37 24.52 44.43
CA HIS A 37 0.97 24.51 44.95
C HIS A 37 0.00 25.57 44.40
N ASP A 38 -1.21 25.25 44.01
CA ASP A 38 -2.36 24.58 44.62
C ASP A 38 -3.52 24.44 43.60
N HIS A 39 -4.46 23.59 43.97
CA HIS A 39 -5.70 23.27 43.28
C HIS A 39 -6.64 24.48 43.08
N GLU A 40 -7.39 24.49 41.97
CA GLU A 40 -8.83 24.66 42.01
C GLU A 40 -9.48 24.40 40.61
N HIS A 41 -10.65 23.75 40.67
CA HIS A 41 -11.57 23.46 39.59
C HIS A 41 -12.19 24.72 38.99
N HIS A 42 -12.33 24.77 37.66
CA HIS A 42 -13.50 25.37 37.02
C HIS A 42 -13.69 24.81 35.60
N ASP A 43 -14.91 24.29 35.38
CA ASP A 43 -15.49 23.97 34.10
C ASP A 43 -15.56 25.20 33.17
N HIS A 44 -15.23 25.06 31.92
CA HIS A 44 -15.86 25.77 30.81
C HIS A 44 -15.70 25.01 29.52
N GLU A 45 -16.83 24.65 28.94
CA GLU A 45 -17.00 24.27 27.54
C GLU A 45 -16.47 25.37 26.61
N GLN A 46 -15.76 24.99 25.57
CA GLN A 46 -15.98 25.53 24.23
C GLN A 46 -15.15 24.78 23.18
N GLU A 47 -15.83 24.55 22.05
CA GLU A 47 -15.39 23.96 20.80
C GLU A 47 -14.19 24.70 20.18
N HIS A 48 -13.28 24.00 19.52
CA HIS A 48 -12.91 24.16 18.12
C HIS A 48 -11.60 23.50 17.74
N CYS A 49 -11.74 22.74 16.67
CA CYS A 49 -10.83 22.57 15.51
C CYS A 49 -9.39 22.16 15.70
N CYS A 50 -9.20 21.02 15.08
CA CYS A 50 -7.99 20.34 14.69
C CYS A 50 -6.99 21.17 13.90
N CYS A 51 -5.73 21.03 14.19
CA CYS A 51 -4.66 20.71 13.24
C CYS A 51 -3.40 20.37 14.04
N GLY A 52 -2.93 19.16 13.91
CA GLY A 52 -1.75 18.67 14.57
C GLY A 52 -0.47 19.09 13.89
N HIS A 53 0.57 19.30 14.64
CA HIS A 53 1.95 19.12 14.22
C HIS A 53 2.69 18.37 15.31
N ASP A 54 3.29 17.29 14.86
CA ASP A 54 4.09 16.35 15.63
C ASP A 54 5.53 16.84 15.67
N HIS A 55 6.14 16.90 16.83
CA HIS A 55 7.58 16.92 16.98
C HIS A 55 7.96 15.96 18.10
N GLY A 56 8.56 14.85 17.68
CA GLY A 56 9.12 13.85 18.56
C GLY A 56 10.38 14.34 19.26
N HIS A 57 10.49 14.02 20.54
CA HIS A 57 11.74 13.87 21.25
C HIS A 57 11.67 12.63 22.15
N SER A 58 12.63 11.74 21.93
CA SER A 58 12.85 10.54 22.71
C SER A 58 13.54 10.87 24.05
N HIS A 59 13.03 10.36 25.14
CA HIS A 59 13.82 9.94 26.30
C HIS A 59 13.14 8.73 26.95
N GLY A 60 13.88 7.64 27.01
CA GLY A 60 13.45 6.41 27.65
C GLY A 60 13.47 6.54 29.18
N HIS A 61 12.45 6.00 29.82
CA HIS A 61 12.53 5.38 31.14
C HIS A 61 11.44 4.31 31.25
N ASP A 62 11.92 3.15 31.65
CA ASP A 62 11.24 1.90 31.89
C ASP A 62 10.31 2.02 33.13
N HIS A 63 9.01 1.80 32.97
CA HIS A 63 8.11 1.33 34.01
C HIS A 63 6.87 0.73 33.35
N GLY A 64 6.73 -0.59 33.50
CA GLY A 64 5.57 -1.33 33.04
C GLY A 64 4.28 -0.85 33.70
N HIS A 65 3.34 -0.43 32.90
CA HIS A 65 1.91 -0.42 33.21
C HIS A 65 1.16 -0.74 31.93
N GLU A 66 0.38 -1.81 32.00
CA GLU A 66 -0.61 -2.15 30.97
C GLU A 66 -1.62 -1.00 30.82
N HIS A 67 -1.55 -0.30 29.73
CA HIS A 67 -2.63 0.57 29.28
C HIS A 67 -3.06 0.12 27.88
N GLY A 68 -4.24 -0.47 27.83
CA GLY A 68 -4.94 -0.75 26.59
C GLY A 68 -5.15 0.53 25.79
N HIS A 69 -4.49 0.67 24.67
CA HIS A 69 -4.76 1.72 23.70
C HIS A 69 -5.99 1.33 22.88
N SER A 70 -7.12 1.97 23.16
CA SER A 70 -8.28 1.90 22.29
C SER A 70 -7.99 2.71 21.03
N HIS A 71 -7.70 2.02 19.94
CA HIS A 71 -7.69 2.64 18.62
C HIS A 71 -9.11 2.96 18.18
N GLY A 72 -9.37 4.23 17.91
CA GLY A 72 -10.67 4.72 17.44
C GLY A 72 -11.07 4.03 16.15
N GLY A 73 -11.94 3.03 16.27
CA GLY A 73 -12.56 2.32 15.17
C GLY A 73 -13.42 3.26 14.34
N CYS A 74 -13.34 3.09 13.03
CA CYS A 74 -14.19 3.74 12.05
C CYS A 74 -15.67 3.58 12.40
N GLY A 75 -16.42 4.65 12.28
CA GLY A 75 -17.85 4.71 12.60
C GLY A 75 -18.81 3.98 11.66
N CYS A 76 -18.61 2.70 11.48
CA CYS A 76 -19.65 1.73 11.25
C CYS A 76 -19.76 0.95 12.57
N GLY A 77 -20.89 1.00 13.22
CA GLY A 77 -21.13 0.59 14.61
C GLY A 77 -20.98 -0.90 14.94
N CYS A 78 -20.17 -1.63 14.22
CA CYS A 78 -19.80 -3.01 14.51
C CYS A 78 -18.35 -3.01 15.00
N GLY A 79 -18.15 -2.52 16.22
CA GLY A 79 -16.85 -2.66 16.89
C GLY A 79 -16.67 -4.10 17.36
N HIS A 80 -16.09 -4.95 16.54
CA HIS A 80 -15.43 -6.14 17.02
C HIS A 80 -14.05 -5.70 17.53
N ASP A 81 -13.88 -5.77 18.84
CA ASP A 81 -12.61 -5.55 19.53
C ASP A 81 -11.77 -6.84 19.31
N HIS A 82 -10.88 -6.84 18.32
CA HIS A 82 -10.06 -8.00 18.00
C HIS A 82 -8.77 -7.95 18.84
N GLY A 83 -8.86 -8.49 20.05
CA GLY A 83 -7.69 -8.90 20.82
C GLY A 83 -7.20 -10.25 20.29
N HIS A 84 -5.97 -10.32 19.80
CA HIS A 84 -5.33 -11.58 19.43
C HIS A 84 -5.32 -12.57 20.61
N GLY A 85 -6.13 -13.62 20.52
CA GLY A 85 -6.15 -14.72 21.49
C GLY A 85 -7.50 -15.27 21.90
N GLY A 86 -8.64 -14.70 21.44
CA GLY A 86 -9.99 -15.11 21.86
C GLY A 86 -10.94 -15.62 20.79
N GLU A 87 -10.51 -15.68 19.52
CA GLU A 87 -11.45 -15.85 18.39
C GLU A 87 -12.13 -17.24 18.32
N GLU A 88 -11.45 -18.33 18.68
CA GLU A 88 -12.08 -19.65 18.73
C GLU A 88 -13.05 -19.87 19.90
N GLU A 89 -12.88 -19.12 21.02
CA GLU A 89 -13.78 -19.23 22.17
C GLU A 89 -15.09 -18.48 21.94
N ASP A 90 -15.08 -17.37 21.19
CA ASP A 90 -16.28 -16.54 20.94
C ASP A 90 -17.28 -17.24 20.01
N HIS A 91 -16.83 -17.94 18.98
CA HIS A 91 -17.70 -18.73 18.10
C HIS A 91 -18.40 -19.89 18.84
N LYS A 92 -17.73 -20.54 19.79
CA LYS A 92 -18.34 -21.63 20.59
C LYS A 92 -19.45 -21.08 21.47
N GLY A 93 -19.26 -19.90 22.08
CA GLY A 93 -20.27 -19.23 22.86
C GLY A 93 -21.51 -18.88 22.04
N THR A 94 -21.33 -18.32 20.85
CA THR A 94 -22.41 -17.98 19.92
C THR A 94 -23.18 -19.23 19.44
N ILE A 95 -22.49 -20.32 19.11
CA ILE A 95 -23.11 -21.59 18.72
C ILE A 95 -23.97 -22.15 19.86
N ILE A 96 -23.49 -22.15 21.09
CA ILE A 96 -24.24 -22.64 22.26
C ILE A 96 -25.51 -21.79 22.46
N ARG A 97 -25.43 -20.46 22.35
CA ARG A 97 -26.56 -19.54 22.45
C ARG A 97 -27.59 -19.77 21.34
N LEU A 98 -27.14 -19.99 20.08
CA LEU A 98 -28.01 -20.33 18.95
C LEU A 98 -28.77 -21.62 19.18
N ILE A 99 -28.09 -22.68 19.64
CA ILE A 99 -28.74 -24.00 19.95
C ILE A 99 -29.71 -23.84 21.12
N ALA A 100 -29.34 -23.16 22.19
CA ALA A 100 -30.18 -22.93 23.34
C ALA A 100 -31.45 -22.15 22.96
N ALA A 101 -31.29 -21.05 22.21
CA ALA A 101 -32.41 -20.25 21.75
C ALA A 101 -33.36 -21.06 20.80
N ALA A 102 -32.80 -21.88 19.90
CA ALA A 102 -33.61 -22.75 19.04
C ALA A 102 -34.42 -23.79 19.83
N ALA A 103 -33.78 -24.39 20.83
CA ALA A 103 -34.48 -25.37 21.72
C ALA A 103 -35.59 -24.68 22.53
N LEU A 104 -35.33 -23.49 23.09
CA LEU A 104 -36.34 -22.69 23.81
C LEU A 104 -37.46 -22.23 22.87
N LEU A 105 -37.14 -21.82 21.64
CA LEU A 105 -38.13 -21.44 20.65
C LEU A 105 -39.06 -22.65 20.28
N ALA A 106 -38.47 -23.83 20.04
CA ALA A 106 -39.23 -25.04 19.77
C ALA A 106 -40.13 -25.40 20.96
N ALA A 107 -39.61 -25.31 22.19
CA ALA A 107 -40.41 -25.55 23.39
C ALA A 107 -41.55 -24.54 23.51
N ALA A 108 -41.32 -23.24 23.19
CA ALA A 108 -42.36 -22.22 23.20
C ALA A 108 -43.49 -22.46 22.23
N TYR A 109 -43.21 -23.07 21.05
CA TYR A 109 -44.24 -23.46 20.08
C TYR A 109 -45.04 -24.68 20.50
N LEU A 110 -44.49 -25.58 21.35
CA LEU A 110 -45.19 -26.76 21.85
C LEU A 110 -46.16 -26.44 22.99
N LEU A 111 -46.05 -25.26 23.61
CA LEU A 111 -46.93 -24.84 24.68
C LEU A 111 -48.18 -24.14 24.12
N PRO A 112 -49.40 -24.61 24.36
CA PRO A 112 -50.63 -23.97 23.89
C PRO A 112 -50.95 -22.76 24.79
N LEU A 113 -50.25 -21.63 24.62
CA LEU A 113 -50.43 -20.44 25.41
C LEU A 113 -51.11 -19.33 24.61
N GLU A 114 -52.07 -18.67 25.23
CA GLU A 114 -52.80 -17.51 24.68
C GLU A 114 -52.56 -16.23 25.51
N GLY A 115 -52.68 -15.09 24.83
CA GLY A 115 -52.60 -13.78 25.48
C GLY A 115 -51.19 -13.37 25.92
N GLY A 116 -51.07 -12.62 27.00
CA GLY A 116 -49.80 -12.04 27.48
C GLY A 116 -48.74 -13.06 27.91
N TRP A 117 -49.14 -14.27 28.30
CA TRP A 117 -48.23 -15.37 28.63
C TRP A 117 -47.44 -15.86 27.41
N LYS A 118 -48.05 -15.80 26.21
CA LYS A 118 -47.37 -16.14 24.96
C LYS A 118 -46.14 -15.21 24.78
N ALA A 119 -46.28 -13.90 24.89
CA ALA A 119 -45.19 -12.95 24.78
C ALA A 119 -44.09 -13.17 25.84
N ALA A 120 -44.46 -13.51 27.09
CA ALA A 120 -43.50 -13.77 28.16
C ALA A 120 -42.61 -15.02 27.87
N VAL A 121 -43.23 -16.09 27.35
CA VAL A 121 -42.51 -17.34 27.01
C VAL A 121 -41.58 -17.15 25.80
N PHE A 122 -42.02 -16.41 24.78
CA PHE A 122 -41.15 -16.07 23.63
C PHE A 122 -40.07 -15.06 23.95
N ALA A 123 -40.23 -14.24 25.03
CA ALA A 123 -39.17 -13.30 25.47
C ALA A 123 -37.92 -14.04 25.97
N ALA A 124 -38.05 -15.26 26.54
CA ALA A 124 -36.88 -16.02 27.00
C ALA A 124 -35.89 -16.36 25.87
N PRO A 125 -36.26 -17.07 24.78
CA PRO A 125 -35.36 -17.31 23.67
C PRO A 125 -34.91 -16.01 22.97
N TYR A 126 -35.75 -14.97 22.94
CA TYR A 126 -35.40 -13.66 22.39
C TYR A 126 -34.25 -13.00 23.15
N LEU A 127 -34.31 -12.99 24.47
CA LEU A 127 -33.24 -12.41 25.30
C LEU A 127 -31.97 -13.23 25.27
N VAL A 128 -32.05 -14.56 25.19
CA VAL A 128 -30.86 -15.43 25.08
C VAL A 128 -30.09 -15.13 23.80
N ILE A 129 -30.77 -14.92 22.67
CA ILE A 129 -30.13 -14.71 21.39
C ILE A 129 -29.86 -13.26 21.06
N GLY A 130 -30.70 -12.33 21.52
CA GLY A 130 -30.69 -10.92 21.09
C GLY A 130 -30.09 -9.94 22.09
N TRP A 131 -29.70 -10.38 23.29
CA TRP A 131 -29.23 -9.47 24.35
C TRP A 131 -28.08 -8.57 23.92
N ASP A 132 -27.10 -9.10 23.23
CA ASP A 132 -25.94 -8.38 22.71
C ASP A 132 -26.31 -7.36 21.63
N VAL A 133 -27.25 -7.71 20.73
CA VAL A 133 -27.76 -6.79 19.69
C VAL A 133 -28.52 -5.65 20.32
N LEU A 134 -29.41 -5.94 21.30
CA LEU A 134 -30.14 -4.94 22.04
C LEU A 134 -29.22 -3.99 22.79
N TRP A 135 -28.21 -4.53 23.48
CA TRP A 135 -27.24 -3.73 24.24
C TRP A 135 -26.39 -2.86 23.32
N ARG A 136 -25.91 -3.40 22.20
CA ARG A 136 -25.19 -2.64 21.16
C ARG A 136 -26.05 -1.52 20.59
N ALA A 137 -27.31 -1.79 20.25
CA ALA A 137 -28.25 -0.77 19.77
C ALA A 137 -28.42 0.39 20.77
N ILE A 138 -28.64 0.09 22.06
CA ILE A 138 -28.76 1.11 23.12
C ILE A 138 -27.45 1.91 23.23
N LYS A 139 -26.30 1.24 23.28
CA LYS A 139 -25.00 1.88 23.40
C LYS A 139 -24.69 2.79 22.20
N ASN A 140 -25.05 2.36 20.98
CA ASN A 140 -24.83 3.15 19.76
C ASN A 140 -25.75 4.36 19.69
N ILE A 141 -27.00 4.24 20.12
CA ILE A 141 -27.93 5.39 20.26
C ILE A 141 -27.36 6.44 21.24
N THR A 142 -26.83 6.02 22.39
CA THR A 142 -26.24 6.94 23.36
C THR A 142 -24.98 7.63 22.88
N ARG A 143 -24.31 7.06 21.89
CA ARG A 143 -23.13 7.63 21.22
C ARG A 143 -23.46 8.47 19.98
N GLY A 144 -24.76 8.67 19.68
CA GLY A 144 -25.22 9.44 18.52
C GLY A 144 -25.31 8.66 17.21
N TYR A 145 -25.03 7.36 17.21
CA TYR A 145 -25.19 6.48 16.05
C TYR A 145 -26.57 5.79 16.10
N VAL A 146 -27.63 6.54 15.75
CA VAL A 146 -29.02 6.07 15.91
C VAL A 146 -29.45 5.08 14.84
N PHE A 147 -28.93 5.18 13.61
CA PHE A 147 -29.41 4.40 12.47
C PHE A 147 -28.38 3.35 12.02
N ASP A 148 -28.05 2.41 12.91
CA ASP A 148 -27.22 1.26 12.62
C ASP A 148 -28.05 -0.03 12.37
N GLU A 149 -27.38 -1.11 12.00
CA GLU A 149 -28.04 -2.40 11.76
C GLU A 149 -28.65 -3.00 13.04
N CYS A 150 -27.97 -2.86 14.20
CA CYS A 150 -28.47 -3.33 15.49
C CYS A 150 -29.77 -2.60 15.87
N PHE A 151 -29.87 -1.30 15.59
CA PHE A 151 -31.10 -0.52 15.77
C PHE A 151 -32.23 -1.04 14.86
N LEU A 152 -31.96 -1.25 13.57
CA LEU A 152 -32.96 -1.73 12.62
C LEU A 152 -33.50 -3.09 13.03
N MET A 153 -32.62 -4.04 13.41
CA MET A 153 -33.01 -5.37 13.87
C MET A 153 -33.77 -5.33 15.18
N THR A 154 -33.36 -4.46 16.10
CA THR A 154 -34.09 -4.25 17.37
C THR A 154 -35.49 -3.72 17.15
N VAL A 155 -35.65 -2.67 16.33
CA VAL A 155 -36.96 -2.08 16.02
C VAL A 155 -37.87 -3.12 15.32
N ALA A 156 -37.35 -3.88 14.39
CA ALA A 156 -38.12 -4.89 13.65
C ALA A 156 -38.58 -6.04 14.55
N SER A 157 -37.68 -6.60 15.37
CA SER A 157 -37.98 -7.74 16.24
C SER A 157 -38.90 -7.35 17.40
N VAL A 158 -38.67 -6.20 18.04
CA VAL A 158 -39.58 -5.66 19.07
C VAL A 158 -40.93 -5.28 18.46
N GLY A 159 -40.94 -4.71 17.26
CA GLY A 159 -42.16 -4.42 16.52
C GLY A 159 -43.00 -5.68 16.23
N ALA A 160 -42.35 -6.82 15.90
CA ALA A 160 -43.03 -8.11 15.74
C ALA A 160 -43.68 -8.60 17.05
N PHE A 161 -43.04 -8.38 18.20
CA PHE A 161 -43.66 -8.64 19.52
C PHE A 161 -44.89 -7.75 19.74
N CYS A 162 -44.84 -6.48 19.38
CA CYS A 162 -45.95 -5.54 19.53
C CYS A 162 -47.15 -5.87 18.60
N THR A 163 -46.90 -6.46 17.45
CA THR A 163 -47.97 -6.90 16.52
C THR A 163 -48.52 -8.27 16.83
N GLY A 164 -48.01 -8.94 17.89
CA GLY A 164 -48.44 -10.28 18.29
C GLY A 164 -47.73 -11.46 17.65
N GLU A 165 -46.81 -11.16 16.69
CA GLU A 165 -46.01 -12.15 15.96
C GLU A 165 -44.69 -12.45 16.71
N CYS A 166 -44.80 -12.79 18.02
CA CYS A 166 -43.66 -13.03 18.89
C CYS A 166 -42.67 -14.06 18.35
N GLY A 167 -43.21 -15.15 17.75
CA GLY A 167 -42.39 -16.20 17.16
C GLY A 167 -41.55 -15.73 15.97
N GLU A 168 -42.09 -14.83 15.14
CA GLU A 168 -41.34 -14.21 14.04
C GLU A 168 -40.23 -13.31 14.56
N GLY A 169 -40.50 -12.50 15.62
CA GLY A 169 -39.47 -11.64 16.21
C GLY A 169 -38.25 -12.41 16.74
N VAL A 170 -38.49 -13.56 17.43
CA VAL A 170 -37.43 -14.47 17.88
C VAL A 170 -36.66 -15.06 16.70
N ALA A 171 -37.42 -15.53 15.74
CA ALA A 171 -36.85 -16.22 14.58
C ALA A 171 -36.00 -15.30 13.70
N VAL A 172 -36.42 -14.07 13.50
CA VAL A 172 -35.64 -13.03 12.80
C VAL A 172 -34.31 -12.75 13.52
N MET A 173 -34.34 -12.58 14.83
CA MET A 173 -33.14 -12.38 15.63
C MET A 173 -32.23 -13.62 15.58
N TRP A 174 -32.79 -14.81 15.62
CA TRP A 174 -32.04 -16.07 15.50
C TRP A 174 -31.37 -16.23 14.13
N LEU A 175 -32.10 -15.97 13.04
CA LEU A 175 -31.53 -15.98 11.67
C LEU A 175 -30.48 -14.88 11.48
N TYR A 176 -30.68 -13.71 12.05
CA TYR A 176 -29.71 -12.63 12.00
C TYR A 176 -28.39 -13.06 12.66
N GLN A 177 -28.44 -13.57 13.90
CA GLN A 177 -27.26 -14.05 14.62
C GLN A 177 -26.56 -15.22 13.92
N LEU A 178 -27.35 -16.15 13.34
CA LEU A 178 -26.80 -17.22 12.52
C LEU A 178 -26.10 -16.67 11.29
N GLY A 179 -26.69 -15.67 10.65
CA GLY A 179 -26.11 -14.98 9.50
C GLY A 179 -24.82 -14.25 9.84
N GLU A 180 -24.78 -13.47 10.94
CA GLU A 180 -23.56 -12.81 11.44
C GLU A 180 -22.45 -13.84 11.68
N MET A 181 -22.75 -14.91 12.41
CA MET A 181 -21.75 -15.98 12.66
C MET A 181 -21.17 -16.57 11.37
N PHE A 182 -22.00 -16.87 10.36
CA PHE A 182 -21.46 -17.35 9.07
C PHE A 182 -20.64 -16.32 8.33
N GLN A 183 -21.01 -15.04 8.41
CA GLN A 183 -20.27 -13.94 7.80
C GLN A 183 -18.91 -13.77 8.48
N ASP A 184 -18.84 -13.79 9.80
CA ASP A 184 -17.62 -13.70 10.58
C ASP A 184 -16.67 -14.86 10.26
N ILE A 185 -17.16 -16.13 10.31
CA ILE A 185 -16.38 -17.30 9.94
C ILE A 185 -15.84 -17.21 8.50
N ALA A 186 -16.65 -16.72 7.55
CA ALA A 186 -16.22 -16.60 6.16
C ALA A 186 -15.21 -15.46 5.97
N ALA A 187 -15.37 -14.35 6.69
CA ALA A 187 -14.45 -13.22 6.68
C ALA A 187 -13.09 -13.62 7.30
N ASP A 188 -13.12 -14.28 8.46
CA ASP A 188 -11.92 -14.74 9.17
C ASP A 188 -11.14 -15.77 8.36
N ARG A 189 -11.83 -16.77 7.80
CA ARG A 189 -11.19 -17.74 6.89
C ARG A 189 -10.55 -17.09 5.68
N THR A 190 -11.15 -16.02 5.17
CA THR A 190 -10.58 -15.29 4.04
C THR A 190 -9.36 -14.47 4.47
N ARG A 191 -9.42 -13.82 5.63
CA ARG A 191 -8.27 -13.10 6.23
C ARG A 191 -7.13 -14.07 6.53
N ASP A 192 -7.40 -15.17 7.21
CA ASP A 192 -6.42 -16.22 7.50
C ASP A 192 -5.77 -16.79 6.25
N ALA A 193 -6.58 -17.04 5.20
CA ALA A 193 -6.05 -17.51 3.93
C ALA A 193 -5.09 -16.49 3.31
N ILE A 194 -5.36 -15.19 3.43
CA ILE A 194 -4.51 -14.12 2.92
C ILE A 194 -3.23 -14.01 3.77
N THR A 195 -3.35 -14.00 5.10
CA THR A 195 -2.20 -13.94 6.02
C THR A 195 -1.27 -15.15 5.84
N LYS A 196 -1.82 -16.38 5.77
CA LYS A 196 -1.04 -17.59 5.47
C LYS A 196 -0.37 -17.58 4.09
N LEU A 197 -0.90 -16.82 3.15
CA LEU A 197 -0.29 -16.67 1.82
C LEU A 197 0.90 -15.69 1.82
N THR A 198 0.92 -14.75 2.74
CA THR A 198 1.97 -13.74 2.87
C THR A 198 2.98 -14.12 3.95
N ASP A 199 2.61 -14.90 4.96
CA ASP A 199 3.53 -15.38 6.00
C ASP A 199 4.31 -16.62 5.52
N VAL A 200 5.50 -16.38 5.08
CA VAL A 200 6.47 -17.40 4.61
C VAL A 200 7.62 -17.60 5.61
N ARG A 201 7.54 -17.05 6.83
CA ARG A 201 8.59 -17.13 7.83
C ARG A 201 8.57 -18.49 8.55
N PRO A 202 9.74 -19.11 8.80
CA PRO A 202 9.84 -20.24 9.71
C PRO A 202 9.70 -19.78 11.17
N ASP A 203 9.01 -20.59 11.97
CA ASP A 203 8.85 -20.34 13.42
C ASP A 203 10.14 -20.67 14.20
N THR A 204 11.05 -21.47 13.63
CA THR A 204 12.28 -21.94 14.27
C THR A 204 13.53 -21.62 13.46
N ALA A 205 14.63 -21.42 14.15
CA ALA A 205 15.95 -21.20 13.57
C ALA A 205 16.99 -22.16 14.21
N ASN A 206 17.91 -22.66 13.41
CA ASN A 206 19.04 -23.47 13.89
C ASN A 206 20.23 -22.56 14.19
N VAL A 207 20.47 -22.23 15.45
CA VAL A 207 21.54 -21.33 15.88
C VAL A 207 22.78 -22.15 16.28
N GLU A 208 23.95 -21.72 15.81
CA GLU A 208 25.25 -22.29 16.21
C GLU A 208 25.74 -21.61 17.51
N LYS A 209 25.74 -22.37 18.62
CA LYS A 209 26.26 -21.92 19.93
C LYS A 209 27.29 -22.91 20.43
N ASP A 210 28.49 -22.44 20.77
CA ASP A 210 29.60 -23.25 21.32
C ASP A 210 29.93 -24.48 20.46
N GLY A 211 29.82 -24.38 19.12
CA GLY A 211 30.07 -25.46 18.17
C GLY A 211 28.95 -26.50 18.04
N ALA A 212 27.82 -26.32 18.73
CA ALA A 212 26.63 -27.15 18.61
C ALA A 212 25.50 -26.37 17.90
N ILE A 213 24.72 -27.08 17.10
CA ILE A 213 23.52 -26.50 16.44
C ILE A 213 22.32 -26.78 17.35
N VAL A 214 21.69 -25.69 17.80
CA VAL A 214 20.49 -25.73 18.65
C VAL A 214 19.33 -25.12 17.92
N SER A 215 18.20 -25.83 17.84
CA SER A 215 16.98 -25.28 17.28
C SER A 215 16.26 -24.46 18.36
N VAL A 216 16.00 -23.17 18.05
CA VAL A 216 15.32 -22.21 18.92
C VAL A 216 14.16 -21.56 18.17
N GLN A 217 13.24 -20.94 18.90
CA GLN A 217 12.21 -20.08 18.25
C GLN A 217 12.91 -18.92 17.54
N ALA A 218 12.50 -18.60 16.32
CA ALA A 218 13.14 -17.57 15.50
C ALA A 218 13.11 -16.19 16.18
N GLU A 219 12.09 -15.93 17.01
CA GLU A 219 11.95 -14.70 17.81
C GLU A 219 13.02 -14.53 18.89
N GLN A 220 13.66 -15.63 19.32
CA GLN A 220 14.69 -15.62 20.36
C GLN A 220 16.10 -15.40 19.82
N VAL A 221 16.26 -15.39 18.50
CA VAL A 221 17.55 -15.17 17.82
C VAL A 221 17.90 -13.70 17.87
N GLN A 222 19.14 -13.40 18.27
CA GLN A 222 19.64 -12.03 18.40
C GLN A 222 20.45 -11.60 17.17
N VAL A 223 20.53 -10.30 16.94
CA VAL A 223 21.41 -9.73 15.93
C VAL A 223 22.86 -10.06 16.26
N GLY A 224 23.57 -10.64 15.27
CA GLY A 224 24.94 -11.13 15.44
C GLY A 224 25.06 -12.63 15.63
N ASP A 225 23.98 -13.34 15.98
CA ASP A 225 23.97 -14.81 16.04
C ASP A 225 24.25 -15.42 14.65
N VAL A 226 24.80 -16.64 14.66
CA VAL A 226 25.02 -17.40 13.43
C VAL A 226 23.96 -18.49 13.31
N ILE A 227 23.19 -18.44 12.25
CA ILE A 227 22.19 -19.46 11.91
C ILE A 227 22.69 -20.37 10.81
N VAL A 228 22.36 -21.65 10.91
CA VAL A 228 22.72 -22.69 9.94
C VAL A 228 21.49 -23.12 9.17
N ILE A 229 21.55 -23.00 7.84
CA ILE A 229 20.43 -23.27 6.95
C ILE A 229 20.80 -24.39 5.99
N LYS A 230 20.08 -25.50 6.07
CA LYS A 230 20.31 -26.69 5.24
C LYS A 230 19.57 -26.58 3.90
N PRO A 231 19.97 -27.34 2.88
CA PRO A 231 19.20 -27.47 1.65
C PRO A 231 17.76 -27.90 1.94
N GLY A 232 16.80 -27.20 1.31
CA GLY A 232 15.37 -27.39 1.50
C GLY A 232 14.76 -26.59 2.67
N GLU A 233 15.58 -26.00 3.55
CA GLU A 233 15.09 -25.16 4.66
C GLU A 233 14.86 -23.72 4.18
N ARG A 234 13.95 -23.04 4.85
CA ARG A 234 13.71 -21.61 4.66
C ARG A 234 14.64 -20.80 5.55
N VAL A 235 15.08 -19.66 5.04
CA VAL A 235 15.86 -18.67 5.80
C VAL A 235 14.96 -18.03 6.87
N PRO A 236 15.26 -18.17 8.18
CA PRO A 236 14.37 -17.62 9.22
C PRO A 236 14.53 -16.13 9.47
N LEU A 237 15.75 -15.58 9.34
CA LEU A 237 16.05 -14.16 9.58
C LEU A 237 16.97 -13.61 8.49
N ASP A 238 16.91 -12.28 8.30
CA ASP A 238 17.79 -11.58 7.36
C ASP A 238 19.24 -11.55 7.86
N GLY A 239 20.19 -11.77 6.98
CA GLY A 239 21.59 -11.71 7.32
C GLY A 239 22.54 -11.87 6.14
N VAL A 240 23.84 -11.95 6.46
CA VAL A 240 24.91 -12.12 5.47
C VAL A 240 25.49 -13.52 5.56
N VAL A 241 25.71 -14.15 4.41
CA VAL A 241 26.35 -15.47 4.31
C VAL A 241 27.82 -15.35 4.69
N ILE A 242 28.23 -16.03 5.75
CA ILE A 242 29.63 -16.07 6.23
C ILE A 242 30.37 -17.33 5.80
N SER A 243 29.65 -18.39 5.41
CA SER A 243 30.24 -19.65 4.95
C SER A 243 29.26 -20.42 4.08
N GLY A 244 29.75 -21.02 3.01
CA GLY A 244 28.98 -21.83 2.08
C GLY A 244 28.51 -21.02 0.86
N ASP A 245 28.16 -21.75 -0.21
CA ASP A 245 27.60 -21.21 -1.45
C ASP A 245 26.29 -21.94 -1.77
N THR A 246 25.29 -21.23 -2.25
CA THR A 246 24.00 -21.82 -2.56
C THR A 246 23.24 -21.02 -3.61
N GLU A 247 22.09 -21.56 -4.02
CA GLU A 247 21.04 -20.83 -4.72
C GLU A 247 19.83 -20.68 -3.79
N LEU A 248 19.33 -19.46 -3.67
CA LEU A 248 18.15 -19.13 -2.90
C LEU A 248 16.95 -18.92 -3.83
N ASP A 249 15.87 -19.67 -3.61
CA ASP A 249 14.58 -19.40 -4.22
C ASP A 249 13.88 -18.26 -3.48
N GLN A 250 13.72 -17.14 -4.15
CA GLN A 250 13.10 -15.91 -3.63
C GLN A 250 11.65 -15.75 -4.13
N SER A 251 11.09 -16.74 -4.82
CA SER A 251 9.79 -16.67 -5.48
C SER A 251 8.64 -16.31 -4.53
N ALA A 252 8.73 -16.72 -3.27
CA ALA A 252 7.73 -16.40 -2.24
C ALA A 252 7.71 -14.92 -1.84
N LEU A 253 8.83 -14.20 -2.03
CA LEU A 253 8.98 -12.78 -1.69
C LEU A 253 8.84 -11.89 -2.92
N THR A 254 9.62 -12.17 -3.94
CA THR A 254 9.72 -11.32 -5.14
C THR A 254 8.79 -11.76 -6.26
N GLY A 255 8.32 -13.00 -6.22
CA GLY A 255 7.57 -13.62 -7.32
C GLY A 255 8.46 -14.03 -8.51
N GLU A 256 9.80 -13.93 -8.39
CA GLU A 256 10.73 -14.39 -9.39
C GLU A 256 10.91 -15.91 -9.32
N SER A 257 10.78 -16.58 -10.47
CA SER A 257 10.91 -18.05 -10.52
C SER A 257 12.36 -18.53 -10.70
N VAL A 258 13.31 -17.61 -10.91
CA VAL A 258 14.72 -17.94 -11.12
C VAL A 258 15.48 -17.83 -9.79
N PRO A 259 16.07 -18.94 -9.31
CA PRO A 259 16.86 -18.89 -8.08
C PRO A 259 18.09 -17.98 -8.22
N LYS A 260 18.40 -17.26 -7.16
CA LYS A 260 19.54 -16.36 -7.09
C LYS A 260 20.76 -17.07 -6.47
N ALA A 261 21.87 -17.09 -7.17
CA ALA A 261 23.13 -17.58 -6.60
C ALA A 261 23.64 -16.63 -5.50
N VAL A 262 24.01 -17.19 -4.35
CA VAL A 262 24.51 -16.45 -3.20
C VAL A 262 25.78 -17.12 -2.69
N THR A 263 26.84 -16.32 -2.54
CA THR A 263 28.17 -16.71 -2.05
C THR A 263 28.49 -15.99 -0.74
N VAL A 264 29.63 -16.27 -0.16
CA VAL A 264 30.12 -15.57 1.05
C VAL A 264 30.13 -14.05 0.83
N GLY A 265 29.56 -13.30 1.79
CA GLY A 265 29.33 -11.86 1.69
C GLY A 265 27.99 -11.48 1.05
N GLY A 266 27.27 -12.42 0.44
CA GLY A 266 25.95 -12.21 -0.13
C GLY A 266 24.85 -12.17 0.94
N ARG A 267 23.75 -11.46 0.67
CA ARG A 267 22.59 -11.37 1.58
C ARG A 267 21.66 -12.56 1.43
N ALA A 268 21.23 -13.11 2.55
CA ALA A 268 20.17 -14.11 2.65
C ALA A 268 18.96 -13.46 3.36
N LEU A 269 17.83 -13.41 2.65
CA LEU A 269 16.60 -12.79 3.13
C LEU A 269 15.67 -13.83 3.75
N SER A 270 15.01 -13.46 4.83
CA SER A 270 13.98 -14.28 5.49
C SER A 270 12.91 -14.73 4.49
N GLY A 271 12.42 -15.97 4.65
CA GLY A 271 11.40 -16.55 3.78
C GLY A 271 11.91 -17.20 2.48
N CYS A 272 13.13 -16.91 2.02
CA CYS A 272 13.75 -17.59 0.88
C CYS A 272 14.03 -19.07 1.19
N VAL A 273 13.97 -19.95 0.19
CA VAL A 273 14.29 -21.37 0.35
C VAL A 273 15.70 -21.65 -0.13
N ASN A 274 16.50 -22.27 0.71
CA ASN A 274 17.84 -22.72 0.36
C ASN A 274 17.77 -23.97 -0.50
N LEU A 275 18.33 -23.95 -1.73
CA LEU A 275 18.16 -25.06 -2.69
C LEU A 275 19.33 -26.06 -2.70
N LYS A 276 20.57 -25.63 -2.50
CA LYS A 276 21.73 -26.49 -2.80
C LYS A 276 22.67 -26.75 -1.62
N GLY A 277 23.39 -25.75 -1.19
CA GLY A 277 24.47 -25.88 -0.19
C GLY A 277 24.01 -25.60 1.24
N LEU A 278 24.73 -26.15 2.23
CA LEU A 278 24.57 -25.70 3.60
C LEU A 278 25.26 -24.34 3.74
N ILE A 279 24.52 -23.33 4.23
CA ILE A 279 25.05 -22.00 4.47
C ILE A 279 24.99 -21.62 5.94
N ARG A 280 25.98 -20.82 6.37
CA ARG A 280 25.95 -20.12 7.65
C ARG A 280 25.72 -18.64 7.40
N VAL A 281 24.72 -18.11 8.08
CA VAL A 281 24.29 -16.73 7.93
C VAL A 281 24.43 -16.02 9.27
N LYS A 282 25.13 -14.88 9.27
CA LYS A 282 25.18 -13.99 10.43
C LYS A 282 23.98 -13.08 10.39
N VAL A 283 23.17 -13.10 11.43
CA VAL A 283 21.91 -12.34 11.52
C VAL A 283 22.20 -10.85 11.62
N GLU A 284 21.55 -10.05 10.78
CA GLU A 284 21.68 -8.59 10.77
C GLU A 284 20.44 -7.87 11.33
N LYS A 285 19.26 -8.48 11.25
CA LYS A 285 18.00 -7.86 11.70
C LYS A 285 17.28 -8.77 12.70
N ALA A 286 16.58 -8.16 13.67
CA ALA A 286 15.71 -8.88 14.59
C ALA A 286 14.51 -9.49 13.85
N TYR A 287 13.88 -10.54 14.41
CA TYR A 287 12.76 -11.26 13.78
C TYR A 287 11.60 -10.35 13.35
N GLY A 288 11.26 -9.35 14.17
CA GLY A 288 10.24 -8.36 13.85
C GLY A 288 10.65 -7.32 12.80
N GLU A 289 11.93 -7.21 12.44
CA GLU A 289 12.48 -6.23 11.50
C GLU A 289 12.93 -6.85 10.17
N THR A 290 12.70 -8.16 9.99
CA THR A 290 13.01 -8.85 8.74
C THR A 290 12.17 -8.30 7.58
N GLU A 291 12.67 -8.47 6.34
CA GLU A 291 11.94 -8.01 5.15
C GLU A 291 10.53 -8.63 5.06
N VAL A 292 10.37 -9.90 5.42
CA VAL A 292 9.05 -10.55 5.47
C VAL A 292 8.16 -9.92 6.55
N ALA A 293 8.68 -9.64 7.74
CA ALA A 293 7.93 -8.97 8.80
C ALA A 293 7.44 -7.58 8.36
N ARG A 294 8.28 -6.88 7.62
CA ARG A 294 7.95 -5.57 7.05
C ARG A 294 6.86 -5.67 5.97
N VAL A 295 6.96 -6.65 5.07
CA VAL A 295 5.93 -6.94 4.06
C VAL A 295 4.59 -7.23 4.73
N LEU A 296 4.57 -8.07 5.77
CA LEU A 296 3.36 -8.39 6.51
C LEU A 296 2.72 -7.16 7.14
N ARG A 297 3.51 -6.32 7.84
CA ARG A 297 3.00 -5.06 8.40
C ARG A 297 2.43 -4.14 7.33
N LEU A 298 3.10 -4.00 6.19
CA LEU A 298 2.59 -3.17 5.08
C LEU A 298 1.28 -3.70 4.51
N VAL A 299 1.05 -5.01 4.49
CA VAL A 299 -0.22 -5.62 4.08
C VAL A 299 -1.30 -5.41 5.15
N GLU A 300 -0.96 -5.51 6.42
CA GLU A 300 -1.87 -5.24 7.55
C GLU A 300 -2.26 -3.75 7.59
N ASP A 301 -1.30 -2.85 7.57
CA ASP A 301 -1.52 -1.38 7.54
C ASP A 301 -2.30 -0.92 6.30
N ALA A 302 -2.14 -1.64 5.17
CA ALA A 302 -2.86 -1.35 3.94
C ALA A 302 -4.37 -1.53 4.10
N SER A 303 -4.82 -2.43 4.98
CA SER A 303 -6.24 -2.63 5.26
C SER A 303 -6.89 -1.45 5.96
N ASP A 304 -6.11 -0.63 6.69
CA ASP A 304 -6.62 0.54 7.40
C ASP A 304 -6.81 1.78 6.51
N ARG A 305 -6.14 1.81 5.35
CA ARG A 305 -6.24 2.92 4.39
C ARG A 305 -7.40 2.69 3.41
N LYS A 306 -8.58 3.16 3.80
CA LYS A 306 -9.84 2.94 3.07
C LYS A 306 -9.84 3.48 1.65
N ALA A 307 -10.26 2.64 0.70
CA ALA A 307 -10.51 3.05 -0.68
C ALA A 307 -11.64 4.08 -0.79
N LYS A 308 -11.62 4.90 -1.87
CA LYS A 308 -12.73 5.82 -2.17
C LYS A 308 -14.07 5.09 -2.28
N SER A 309 -14.08 3.86 -2.78
CA SER A 309 -15.28 3.01 -2.84
C SER A 309 -15.81 2.63 -1.45
N GLU A 310 -14.93 2.37 -0.47
CA GLU A 310 -15.32 2.12 0.91
C GLU A 310 -15.84 3.37 1.61
N GLN A 311 -15.20 4.53 1.36
CA GLN A 311 -15.68 5.81 1.85
C GLN A 311 -17.07 6.16 1.27
N PHE A 312 -17.31 5.79 0.01
CA PHE A 312 -18.62 5.95 -0.62
C PHE A 312 -19.67 5.10 0.10
N ILE A 313 -19.38 3.84 0.41
CA ILE A 313 -20.31 2.96 1.13
C ILE A 313 -20.65 3.52 2.51
N THR A 314 -19.65 4.01 3.25
CA THR A 314 -19.88 4.64 4.57
C THR A 314 -20.76 5.90 4.46
N LYS A 315 -20.51 6.75 3.46
CA LYS A 315 -21.34 7.93 3.18
C LYS A 315 -22.74 7.55 2.72
N PHE A 316 -22.83 6.52 1.85
CA PHE A 316 -24.10 5.99 1.37
C PHE A 316 -24.94 5.46 2.54
N ALA A 317 -24.38 4.62 3.40
CA ALA A 317 -25.09 4.06 4.55
C ALA A 317 -25.66 5.17 5.47
N ARG A 318 -24.90 6.24 5.71
CA ARG A 318 -25.33 7.39 6.53
C ARG A 318 -26.58 8.09 5.98
N VAL A 319 -26.77 8.14 4.68
CA VAL A 319 -27.94 8.75 4.05
C VAL A 319 -29.05 7.73 3.80
N TYR A 320 -28.66 6.53 3.37
CA TYR A 320 -29.56 5.45 3.00
C TYR A 320 -30.42 4.98 4.18
N THR A 321 -29.84 4.72 5.33
CA THR A 321 -30.56 4.16 6.48
C THR A 321 -31.66 5.07 7.01
N PRO A 322 -31.44 6.39 7.25
CA PRO A 322 -32.53 7.31 7.60
C PRO A 322 -33.63 7.41 6.53
N ALA A 323 -33.24 7.40 5.23
CA ALA A 323 -34.20 7.46 4.13
C ALA A 323 -35.11 6.23 4.10
N VAL A 324 -34.54 5.05 4.33
CA VAL A 324 -35.29 3.79 4.40
C VAL A 324 -36.20 3.76 5.61
N CYS A 325 -35.73 4.21 6.79
CA CYS A 325 -36.59 4.32 7.99
C CYS A 325 -37.78 5.26 7.72
N GLY A 326 -37.56 6.39 7.09
CA GLY A 326 -38.64 7.32 6.70
C GLY A 326 -39.62 6.66 5.72
N LEU A 327 -39.13 5.91 4.74
CA LEU A 327 -39.97 5.20 3.78
C LEU A 327 -40.79 4.08 4.45
N ALA A 328 -40.21 3.33 5.40
CA ALA A 328 -40.90 2.33 6.18
C ALA A 328 -42.08 2.94 6.97
N VAL A 329 -41.85 4.09 7.62
CA VAL A 329 -42.92 4.84 8.31
C VAL A 329 -44.00 5.28 7.30
N LEU A 330 -43.65 5.77 6.14
CA LEU A 330 -44.60 6.14 5.09
C LEU A 330 -45.43 4.94 4.62
N ILE A 331 -44.83 3.77 4.42
CA ILE A 331 -45.54 2.54 4.06
C ILE A 331 -46.57 2.19 5.12
N ALA A 332 -46.18 2.23 6.42
CA ALA A 332 -47.10 1.93 7.50
C ALA A 332 -48.25 2.93 7.58
N VAL A 333 -47.97 4.23 7.50
CA VAL A 333 -48.97 5.29 7.64
C VAL A 333 -49.92 5.35 6.44
N ILE A 334 -49.39 5.38 5.21
CA ILE A 334 -50.21 5.48 4.02
C ILE A 334 -51.08 4.22 3.86
N GLY A 335 -50.52 3.03 4.06
CA GLY A 335 -51.25 1.79 3.96
C GLY A 335 -52.30 1.63 5.07
N GLY A 336 -51.94 1.96 6.31
CA GLY A 336 -52.85 1.94 7.45
C GLY A 336 -54.03 2.90 7.29
N LEU A 337 -53.79 4.12 6.78
CA LEU A 337 -54.86 5.10 6.50
C LEU A 337 -55.73 4.64 5.32
N ALA A 338 -55.17 4.03 4.28
CA ALA A 338 -55.90 3.61 3.10
C ALA A 338 -56.82 2.41 3.32
N THR A 339 -56.40 1.47 4.19
CA THR A 339 -57.07 0.18 4.38
C THR A 339 -57.70 -0.01 5.76
N ALA A 340 -57.35 0.85 6.74
CA ALA A 340 -57.63 0.75 8.19
C ALA A 340 -57.05 -0.51 8.84
N ASP A 341 -56.17 -1.25 8.16
CA ASP A 341 -55.46 -2.44 8.67
C ASP A 341 -54.05 -2.09 9.10
N TRP A 342 -53.91 -1.42 10.23
CA TRP A 342 -52.62 -0.97 10.78
C TRP A 342 -51.66 -2.12 11.08
N GLY A 343 -52.20 -3.25 11.59
CA GLY A 343 -51.36 -4.41 11.93
C GLY A 343 -50.58 -4.94 10.76
N ASN A 344 -51.28 -5.18 9.65
CA ASN A 344 -50.66 -5.70 8.42
C ASN A 344 -49.66 -4.71 7.81
N TRP A 345 -49.96 -3.41 7.78
CA TRP A 345 -49.08 -2.43 7.17
C TRP A 345 -47.87 -2.11 8.05
N ILE A 346 -47.99 -2.16 9.38
CA ILE A 346 -46.83 -2.11 10.30
C ILE A 346 -45.95 -3.31 10.06
N HIS A 347 -46.51 -4.53 9.97
CA HIS A 347 -45.74 -5.75 9.70
C HIS A 347 -44.98 -5.67 8.37
N ARG A 348 -45.59 -5.19 7.28
CA ARG A 348 -44.91 -4.94 5.97
C ARG A 348 -43.80 -3.90 6.08
N ALA A 349 -44.01 -2.83 6.84
CA ALA A 349 -42.99 -1.82 7.09
C ALA A 349 -41.81 -2.39 7.89
N LEU A 350 -42.05 -3.30 8.83
CA LEU A 350 -40.99 -4.00 9.57
C LEU A 350 -40.19 -4.95 8.68
N ILE A 351 -40.84 -5.70 7.78
CA ILE A 351 -40.18 -6.53 6.76
C ILE A 351 -39.27 -5.65 5.86
N PHE A 352 -39.83 -4.53 5.36
CA PHE A 352 -39.09 -3.57 4.53
C PHE A 352 -37.86 -3.02 5.28
N LEU A 353 -37.98 -2.74 6.58
CA LEU A 353 -36.91 -2.23 7.41
C LEU A 353 -35.79 -3.27 7.59
N VAL A 354 -36.11 -4.52 7.90
CA VAL A 354 -35.13 -5.60 8.06
C VAL A 354 -34.29 -5.80 6.83
N VAL A 355 -34.92 -5.87 5.65
CA VAL A 355 -34.22 -6.13 4.36
C VAL A 355 -33.30 -4.99 3.95
N SER A 356 -33.55 -3.79 4.46
CA SER A 356 -32.80 -2.59 4.06
C SER A 356 -31.38 -2.51 4.62
N CYS A 357 -30.95 -3.38 5.55
CA CYS A 357 -29.58 -3.38 6.04
C CYS A 357 -28.56 -3.57 4.90
N PRO A 358 -27.56 -2.69 4.72
CA PRO A 358 -26.56 -2.84 3.66
C PRO A 358 -25.42 -3.84 4.00
N CYS A 359 -25.68 -4.85 4.85
CA CYS A 359 -24.69 -5.76 5.45
C CYS A 359 -23.76 -6.39 4.40
N ALA A 360 -24.30 -6.89 3.28
CA ALA A 360 -23.50 -7.48 2.19
C ALA A 360 -22.49 -6.51 1.57
N LEU A 361 -22.81 -5.21 1.51
CA LEU A 361 -21.90 -4.19 0.97
C LEU A 361 -20.79 -3.85 1.97
N VAL A 362 -21.15 -3.69 3.24
CA VAL A 362 -20.23 -3.27 4.31
C VAL A 362 -19.13 -4.30 4.51
N ILE A 363 -19.43 -5.59 4.39
CA ILE A 363 -18.47 -6.68 4.60
C ILE A 363 -17.72 -7.04 3.30
N SER A 364 -18.43 -7.24 2.19
CA SER A 364 -17.81 -7.81 0.99
C SER A 364 -16.84 -6.87 0.27
N VAL A 365 -17.02 -5.55 0.39
CA VAL A 365 -16.16 -4.60 -0.32
C VAL A 365 -14.78 -4.48 0.32
N PRO A 366 -14.63 -4.21 1.63
CA PRO A 366 -13.32 -4.24 2.28
C PRO A 366 -12.61 -5.58 2.09
N LEU A 367 -13.34 -6.69 2.25
CA LEU A 367 -12.80 -8.02 2.06
C LEU A 367 -12.25 -8.24 0.64
N THR A 368 -12.94 -7.71 -0.39
CA THR A 368 -12.47 -7.78 -1.77
C THR A 368 -11.19 -6.99 -1.99
N PHE A 369 -11.06 -5.78 -1.40
CA PHE A 369 -9.83 -5.00 -1.46
C PHE A 369 -8.68 -5.72 -0.76
N PHE A 370 -8.92 -6.24 0.43
CA PHE A 370 -7.92 -7.00 1.17
C PHE A 370 -7.44 -8.24 0.41
N ALA A 371 -8.37 -9.01 -0.16
CA ALA A 371 -8.06 -10.15 -1.02
C ALA A 371 -7.23 -9.75 -2.27
N GLY A 372 -7.54 -8.61 -2.87
CA GLY A 372 -6.79 -8.05 -4.01
C GLY A 372 -5.37 -7.64 -3.65
N ILE A 373 -5.19 -6.95 -2.52
CA ILE A 373 -3.88 -6.55 -2.00
C ILE A 373 -3.02 -7.79 -1.71
N GLY A 374 -3.58 -8.79 -0.99
CA GLY A 374 -2.88 -10.02 -0.71
C GLY A 374 -2.49 -10.83 -1.95
N ALA A 375 -3.32 -10.81 -2.99
CA ALA A 375 -3.01 -11.46 -4.27
C ALA A 375 -1.89 -10.75 -5.05
N LEU A 376 -1.80 -9.41 -4.97
CA LEU A 376 -0.73 -8.62 -5.56
C LEU A 376 0.58 -8.80 -4.80
N SER A 377 0.54 -8.85 -3.47
CA SER A 377 1.70 -9.12 -2.62
C SER A 377 2.39 -10.43 -3.02
N LYS A 378 1.65 -11.50 -3.28
CA LYS A 378 2.19 -12.76 -3.81
C LYS A 378 2.92 -12.65 -5.15
N LYS A 379 2.57 -11.64 -5.93
CA LYS A 379 3.24 -11.36 -7.22
C LYS A 379 4.40 -10.38 -7.07
N GLY A 380 4.81 -10.08 -5.84
CA GLY A 380 5.88 -9.14 -5.55
C GLY A 380 5.46 -7.68 -5.74
N VAL A 381 4.18 -7.35 -5.59
CA VAL A 381 3.66 -5.99 -5.65
C VAL A 381 2.97 -5.67 -4.32
N LEU A 382 3.58 -4.80 -3.53
CA LEU A 382 3.00 -4.29 -2.29
C LEU A 382 2.19 -3.03 -2.54
N VAL A 383 0.95 -3.01 -2.10
CA VAL A 383 0.06 -1.84 -2.21
C VAL A 383 -0.29 -1.40 -0.80
N LYS A 384 0.06 -0.18 -0.42
CA LYS A 384 -0.10 0.37 0.94
C LYS A 384 -1.53 0.83 1.28
N GLY A 385 -2.53 0.46 0.49
CA GLY A 385 -3.92 0.78 0.80
C GLY A 385 -4.89 0.55 -0.35
N GLY A 386 -6.15 0.32 0.00
CA GLY A 386 -7.23 0.16 -0.98
C GLY A 386 -7.45 1.39 -1.86
N ASN A 387 -7.16 2.60 -1.36
CA ASN A 387 -7.19 3.84 -2.13
C ASN A 387 -6.19 3.83 -3.29
N TYR A 388 -4.99 3.29 -3.10
CA TYR A 388 -3.95 3.20 -4.13
C TYR A 388 -4.27 2.10 -5.15
N LEU A 389 -4.90 1.01 -4.71
CA LEU A 389 -5.44 0.00 -5.62
C LEU A 389 -6.50 0.59 -6.56
N ASP A 390 -7.36 1.49 -6.04
CA ASP A 390 -8.34 2.23 -6.85
C ASP A 390 -7.66 3.18 -7.86
N GLN A 391 -6.55 3.84 -7.49
CA GLN A 391 -5.77 4.69 -8.40
C GLN A 391 -5.05 3.85 -9.47
N LEU A 392 -4.40 2.74 -9.10
CA LEU A 392 -3.79 1.80 -10.06
C LEU A 392 -4.80 1.35 -11.13
N ALA A 393 -6.01 1.00 -10.72
CA ALA A 393 -7.05 0.58 -11.66
C ALA A 393 -7.46 1.67 -12.65
N LYS A 394 -7.41 2.95 -12.23
CA LYS A 394 -7.76 4.15 -13.00
C LYS A 394 -6.57 4.77 -13.73
N ALA A 395 -5.40 4.12 -13.72
CA ALA A 395 -4.21 4.63 -14.37
C ALA A 395 -4.44 4.95 -15.85
N GLU A 396 -4.26 6.21 -16.22
CA GLU A 396 -4.31 6.72 -17.58
C GLU A 396 -2.97 7.29 -18.06
N THR A 397 -2.19 7.87 -17.14
CA THR A 397 -0.85 8.37 -17.40
C THR A 397 0.14 7.69 -16.48
N VAL A 398 1.25 7.22 -17.02
CA VAL A 398 2.35 6.66 -16.24
C VAL A 398 3.62 7.42 -16.56
N VAL A 399 4.21 8.01 -15.54
CA VAL A 399 5.44 8.78 -15.61
C VAL A 399 6.56 7.94 -15.00
N PHE A 400 7.65 7.80 -15.73
CA PHE A 400 8.81 7.02 -15.31
C PHE A 400 10.01 7.92 -15.11
N ASP A 401 10.75 7.71 -14.03
CA ASP A 401 12.15 8.11 -14.03
C ASP A 401 12.93 7.20 -15.00
N LYS A 402 14.06 7.67 -15.49
CA LYS A 402 14.90 6.88 -16.38
C LYS A 402 15.80 5.93 -15.60
N THR A 403 16.66 6.49 -14.76
CA THR A 403 17.80 5.80 -14.14
C THR A 403 17.32 4.88 -13.00
N GLY A 404 17.77 3.61 -12.99
CA GLY A 404 17.31 2.65 -11.98
C GLY A 404 15.86 2.17 -12.17
N THR A 405 15.05 2.83 -13.02
CA THR A 405 13.63 2.51 -13.26
C THR A 405 13.43 1.81 -14.61
N LEU A 406 13.66 2.51 -15.71
CA LEU A 406 13.62 1.95 -17.07
C LEU A 406 14.96 1.37 -17.50
N THR A 407 16.03 1.74 -16.80
CA THR A 407 17.40 1.28 -17.02
C THR A 407 17.94 0.55 -15.79
N GLU A 408 19.02 -0.19 -15.98
CA GLU A 408 19.64 -0.98 -14.92
C GLU A 408 20.38 -0.12 -13.88
N GLY A 409 20.54 1.21 -14.13
CA GLY A 409 21.35 2.11 -13.30
C GLY A 409 22.85 1.79 -13.37
N LEU A 410 23.23 0.90 -14.28
CA LEU A 410 24.59 0.48 -14.51
C LEU A 410 25.08 1.07 -15.83
N PHE A 411 26.16 1.85 -15.75
CA PHE A 411 26.82 2.34 -16.96
C PHE A 411 27.52 1.19 -17.67
N THR A 412 27.43 1.20 -19.01
CA THR A 412 28.15 0.28 -19.89
C THR A 412 28.82 1.08 -20.99
N VAL A 413 29.94 0.57 -21.48
CA VAL A 413 30.67 1.20 -22.62
C VAL A 413 29.88 1.01 -23.90
N ASP A 414 29.25 2.08 -24.38
CA ASP A 414 28.46 2.08 -25.63
C ASP A 414 29.39 2.11 -26.85
N ARG A 415 30.25 3.15 -26.94
CA ARG A 415 31.19 3.32 -28.02
C ARG A 415 32.45 4.07 -27.57
N THR A 416 33.49 3.97 -28.38
CA THR A 416 34.72 4.73 -28.22
C THR A 416 34.98 5.61 -29.46
N THR A 417 35.59 6.78 -29.25
CA THR A 417 36.03 7.71 -30.32
C THR A 417 37.46 8.09 -30.08
N GLY A 418 38.17 8.57 -31.12
CA GLY A 418 39.57 9.04 -31.01
C GLY A 418 40.53 8.26 -31.90
N SER A 419 41.81 8.50 -31.69
CA SER A 419 42.90 7.92 -32.51
C SER A 419 43.34 6.52 -32.07
N MET A 420 43.05 6.15 -30.79
CA MET A 420 43.41 4.85 -30.20
C MET A 420 42.35 3.79 -30.50
N GLY A 421 42.75 2.56 -30.73
CA GLY A 421 41.82 1.44 -30.91
C GLY A 421 40.97 1.17 -29.70
N ARG A 422 39.72 0.68 -29.89
CA ARG A 422 38.74 0.46 -28.81
C ARG A 422 39.31 -0.37 -27.65
N GLU A 423 39.93 -1.50 -27.94
CA GLU A 423 40.46 -2.40 -26.92
C GLU A 423 41.61 -1.77 -26.14
N GLU A 424 42.50 -1.08 -26.81
CA GLU A 424 43.63 -0.40 -26.22
C GLU A 424 43.19 0.79 -25.33
N LEU A 425 42.20 1.56 -25.81
CA LEU A 425 41.64 2.70 -25.06
C LEU A 425 40.96 2.25 -23.79
N ILE A 426 40.14 1.18 -23.85
CA ILE A 426 39.48 0.60 -22.67
C ILE A 426 40.53 0.01 -21.73
N ALA A 427 41.55 -0.69 -22.22
CA ALA A 427 42.61 -1.24 -21.38
C ALA A 427 43.40 -0.17 -20.65
N LEU A 428 43.74 0.94 -21.33
CA LEU A 428 44.47 2.06 -20.74
C LEU A 428 43.62 2.76 -19.67
N ALA A 429 42.36 3.01 -19.95
CA ALA A 429 41.44 3.63 -19.02
C ALA A 429 41.13 2.73 -17.80
N ALA A 430 40.92 1.43 -17.99
CA ALA A 430 40.70 0.47 -16.92
C ALA A 430 41.88 0.36 -15.96
N GLN A 431 43.12 0.43 -16.47
CA GLN A 431 44.32 0.47 -15.62
C GLN A 431 44.37 1.73 -14.78
N ALA A 432 44.07 2.89 -15.35
CA ALA A 432 44.08 4.16 -14.62
C ALA A 432 42.95 4.24 -13.56
N GLU A 433 41.75 3.70 -13.88
CA GLU A 433 40.55 3.73 -13.03
C GLU A 433 40.45 2.58 -12.03
N HIS A 434 41.43 1.65 -12.02
CA HIS A 434 41.37 0.40 -11.23
C HIS A 434 41.14 0.62 -9.73
N PHE A 435 41.64 1.71 -9.18
CA PHE A 435 41.50 2.03 -7.75
C PHE A 435 40.37 3.01 -7.46
N SER A 436 39.57 3.41 -8.44
CA SER A 436 38.43 4.31 -8.27
C SER A 436 37.15 3.50 -8.04
N ASP A 437 36.39 3.86 -7.01
CA ASP A 437 35.07 3.29 -6.72
C ASP A 437 33.93 3.96 -7.51
N HIS A 438 34.25 4.90 -8.38
CA HIS A 438 33.25 5.62 -9.17
C HIS A 438 32.49 4.68 -10.14
N PRO A 439 31.14 4.80 -10.28
CA PRO A 439 30.35 3.94 -11.16
C PRO A 439 30.82 3.89 -12.61
N LEU A 440 31.36 5.00 -13.14
CA LEU A 440 31.92 5.07 -14.50
C LEU A 440 33.23 4.29 -14.61
N ALA A 441 34.06 4.31 -13.55
CA ALA A 441 35.29 3.54 -13.47
C ALA A 441 34.99 2.02 -13.51
N ARG A 442 34.04 1.58 -12.71
CA ARG A 442 33.56 0.18 -12.71
C ARG A 442 33.10 -0.25 -14.11
N ALA A 443 32.30 0.57 -14.78
CA ALA A 443 31.84 0.26 -16.15
C ALA A 443 32.97 0.07 -17.15
N VAL A 444 34.07 0.81 -17.03
CA VAL A 444 35.25 0.67 -17.87
C VAL A 444 36.05 -0.59 -17.51
N CYS A 445 36.22 -0.86 -16.20
CA CYS A 445 36.89 -2.06 -15.72
C CYS A 445 36.10 -3.33 -16.11
N ASP A 446 34.77 -3.33 -16.02
CA ASP A 446 33.92 -4.43 -16.47
C ASP A 446 34.01 -4.66 -17.98
N ALA A 447 34.06 -3.58 -18.77
CA ALA A 447 34.23 -3.65 -20.21
C ALA A 447 35.62 -4.19 -20.64
N TYR A 448 36.64 -3.96 -19.81
CA TYR A 448 37.97 -4.54 -20.02
C TYR A 448 37.93 -6.05 -19.78
N GLY A 449 37.18 -6.54 -18.80
CA GLY A 449 36.91 -7.98 -18.59
C GLY A 449 38.13 -8.84 -18.28
N ARG A 450 39.28 -8.24 -17.95
CA ARG A 450 40.53 -8.92 -17.59
C ARG A 450 41.06 -8.35 -16.27
N GLU A 451 41.85 -9.14 -15.57
CA GLU A 451 42.51 -8.70 -14.35
C GLU A 451 43.54 -7.59 -14.68
N VAL A 452 43.45 -6.47 -13.98
CA VAL A 452 44.37 -5.35 -14.15
C VAL A 452 45.70 -5.66 -13.43
N ASP A 453 46.81 -5.52 -14.13
CA ASP A 453 48.13 -5.68 -13.52
C ASP A 453 48.48 -4.44 -12.68
N ALA A 454 48.14 -4.50 -11.40
CA ALA A 454 48.36 -3.40 -10.44
C ALA A 454 49.85 -2.96 -10.34
N ALA A 455 50.82 -3.84 -10.73
CA ALA A 455 52.23 -3.52 -10.71
C ALA A 455 52.63 -2.47 -11.81
N LYS A 456 51.80 -2.32 -12.82
CA LYS A 456 52.02 -1.32 -13.90
C LYS A 456 51.39 0.05 -13.58
N VAL A 457 50.64 0.15 -12.50
CA VAL A 457 49.93 1.36 -12.14
C VAL A 457 50.57 2.00 -10.89
N SER A 458 50.91 3.28 -10.97
CA SER A 458 51.48 4.01 -9.88
C SER A 458 51.03 5.49 -9.89
N GLY A 459 51.20 6.21 -8.78
CA GLY A 459 50.91 7.63 -8.71
C GLY A 459 49.45 7.97 -9.00
N VAL A 460 48.51 7.13 -8.55
CA VAL A 460 47.08 7.35 -8.74
C VAL A 460 46.61 8.53 -7.86
N GLU A 461 46.02 9.52 -8.49
CA GLU A 461 45.47 10.72 -7.85
C GLU A 461 44.01 10.87 -8.34
N GLU A 462 43.04 10.69 -7.43
CA GLU A 462 41.65 10.94 -7.74
C GLU A 462 41.32 12.44 -7.55
N LEU A 463 40.87 13.06 -8.63
CA LEU A 463 40.54 14.49 -8.65
C LEU A 463 39.02 14.65 -8.57
N ALA A 464 38.52 14.97 -7.38
CA ALA A 464 37.11 15.04 -7.05
C ALA A 464 36.25 15.78 -8.09
N GLY A 465 35.25 15.12 -8.67
CA GLY A 465 34.35 15.66 -9.67
C GLY A 465 34.96 15.89 -11.06
N ARG A 466 36.20 15.40 -11.32
CA ARG A 466 36.93 15.58 -12.59
C ARG A 466 37.38 14.29 -13.21
N GLY A 467 37.94 13.36 -12.45
CA GLY A 467 38.46 12.09 -12.92
C GLY A 467 39.73 11.65 -12.20
N VAL A 468 40.50 10.78 -12.84
CA VAL A 468 41.70 10.16 -12.28
C VAL A 468 42.93 10.53 -13.11
N LYS A 469 44.03 10.75 -12.43
CA LYS A 469 45.38 10.83 -13.00
C LYS A 469 46.21 9.69 -12.44
N ALA A 470 46.86 8.94 -13.31
CA ALA A 470 47.68 7.78 -12.94
C ALA A 470 48.91 7.68 -13.84
N GLN A 471 49.94 6.96 -13.39
CA GLN A 471 51.03 6.49 -14.25
C GLN A 471 50.79 5.05 -14.58
N VAL A 472 50.69 4.75 -15.88
CA VAL A 472 50.46 3.40 -16.43
C VAL A 472 51.64 3.06 -17.33
N ASP A 473 52.40 2.01 -17.04
CA ASP A 473 53.64 1.64 -17.73
C ASP A 473 54.63 2.83 -17.88
N GLY A 474 54.67 3.73 -16.86
CA GLY A 474 55.53 4.91 -16.86
C GLY A 474 55.01 6.13 -17.62
N ALA A 475 53.91 5.99 -18.38
CA ALA A 475 53.21 7.10 -19.04
C ALA A 475 52.19 7.77 -18.14
N VAL A 476 52.05 9.10 -18.18
CA VAL A 476 50.99 9.79 -17.47
C VAL A 476 49.68 9.68 -18.21
N VAL A 477 48.71 9.08 -17.55
CA VAL A 477 47.33 8.86 -18.09
C VAL A 477 46.32 9.66 -17.29
N LEU A 478 45.50 10.44 -18.00
CA LEU A 478 44.36 11.15 -17.47
C LEU A 478 43.09 10.53 -17.98
N VAL A 479 42.16 10.17 -17.06
CA VAL A 479 40.82 9.67 -17.40
C VAL A 479 39.81 10.51 -16.66
N GLY A 480 38.88 11.14 -17.36
CA GLY A 480 37.85 11.95 -16.70
C GLY A 480 37.04 12.81 -17.66
N ASN A 481 36.42 13.88 -17.11
CA ASN A 481 35.57 14.77 -17.90
C ASN A 481 36.38 15.84 -18.68
N ALA A 482 35.71 16.63 -19.53
CA ALA A 482 36.34 17.67 -20.34
C ALA A 482 37.04 18.76 -19.50
N ARG A 483 36.62 18.98 -18.24
CA ARG A 483 37.25 19.92 -17.32
C ARG A 483 38.66 19.47 -16.93
N LEU A 484 38.82 18.16 -16.67
CA LEU A 484 40.11 17.56 -16.38
C LEU A 484 41.08 17.80 -17.55
N MET A 485 40.62 17.50 -18.76
CA MET A 485 41.45 17.68 -19.96
C MET A 485 41.92 19.13 -20.14
N LYS A 486 41.02 20.08 -19.95
CA LYS A 486 41.31 21.52 -20.02
C LYS A 486 42.30 21.97 -18.95
N GLU A 487 42.17 21.49 -17.72
CA GLU A 487 43.02 21.84 -16.59
C GLU A 487 44.48 21.41 -16.82
N PHE A 488 44.65 20.22 -17.41
CA PHE A 488 45.98 19.70 -17.74
C PHE A 488 46.47 20.11 -19.13
N GLY A 489 45.79 21.05 -19.80
CA GLY A 489 46.22 21.62 -21.07
C GLY A 489 46.16 20.66 -22.26
N VAL A 490 45.37 19.61 -22.17
CA VAL A 490 45.14 18.66 -23.26
C VAL A 490 44.37 19.34 -24.38
N THR A 491 44.97 19.39 -25.57
CA THR A 491 44.37 19.98 -26.78
C THR A 491 43.80 18.92 -27.71
N GLY A 492 42.88 19.31 -28.59
CA GLY A 492 42.31 18.39 -29.61
C GLY A 492 41.21 17.46 -29.05
N VAL A 493 40.66 17.82 -27.87
CA VAL A 493 39.54 17.07 -27.27
C VAL A 493 38.29 17.32 -28.11
N GLU A 494 37.77 16.25 -28.73
CA GLU A 494 36.48 16.28 -29.43
C GLU A 494 35.35 16.18 -28.41
N GLU A 495 34.44 17.14 -28.41
CA GLU A 495 33.27 17.08 -27.54
C GLU A 495 32.37 15.90 -27.96
N ALA A 496 32.16 14.97 -27.02
CA ALA A 496 31.30 13.82 -27.23
C ALA A 496 29.90 14.08 -26.67
N GLU A 497 28.87 13.73 -27.41
CA GLU A 497 27.49 13.81 -26.95
C GLU A 497 27.18 12.72 -25.92
N GLY A 498 26.80 13.11 -24.70
CA GLY A 498 26.43 12.22 -23.61
C GLY A 498 27.48 12.07 -22.53
N THR A 499 27.36 11.03 -21.69
CA THR A 499 28.33 10.75 -20.62
C THR A 499 29.59 10.16 -21.23
N ALA A 500 30.69 10.92 -21.19
CA ALA A 500 31.97 10.51 -21.77
C ALA A 500 33.10 10.62 -20.75
N LEU A 501 33.97 9.61 -20.74
CA LEU A 501 35.29 9.66 -20.12
C LEU A 501 36.33 9.91 -21.22
N TYR A 502 36.95 11.07 -21.15
CA TYR A 502 38.05 11.44 -22.03
C TYR A 502 39.34 10.86 -21.49
N VAL A 503 40.16 10.35 -22.41
CA VAL A 503 41.44 9.72 -22.10
C VAL A 503 42.57 10.51 -22.77
N ALA A 504 43.58 10.88 -21.98
CA ALA A 504 44.80 11.43 -22.50
C ALA A 504 46.02 10.64 -22.00
N LYS A 505 47.04 10.54 -22.82
CA LYS A 505 48.32 9.87 -22.52
C LYS A 505 49.45 10.88 -22.79
N ASP A 506 50.33 11.10 -21.81
CA ASP A 506 51.45 12.02 -21.85
C ASP A 506 51.08 13.42 -22.41
N GLY A 507 49.90 13.94 -21.97
CA GLY A 507 49.40 15.24 -22.37
C GLY A 507 48.73 15.31 -23.75
N ALA A 508 48.65 14.19 -24.51
CA ALA A 508 47.97 14.10 -25.80
C ALA A 508 46.60 13.41 -25.65
N TYR A 509 45.56 13.99 -26.23
CA TYR A 509 44.25 13.34 -26.32
C TYR A 509 44.32 12.08 -27.20
N VAL A 510 43.90 10.92 -26.69
CA VAL A 510 43.93 9.64 -27.39
C VAL A 510 42.52 9.12 -27.71
N GLY A 511 41.50 9.57 -27.00
CA GLY A 511 40.10 9.19 -27.30
C GLY A 511 39.14 9.44 -26.16
N ALA A 512 37.88 9.15 -26.41
CA ALA A 512 36.83 9.18 -25.39
C ALA A 512 36.05 7.86 -25.37
N ILE A 513 35.66 7.46 -24.17
CA ILE A 513 34.81 6.29 -23.90
C ILE A 513 33.42 6.84 -23.57
N LEU A 514 32.47 6.58 -24.46
CA LEU A 514 31.07 6.97 -24.21
C LEU A 514 30.38 5.85 -23.45
N LEU A 515 29.74 6.27 -22.36
CA LEU A 515 29.02 5.38 -21.45
C LEU A 515 27.51 5.63 -21.59
N ALA A 516 26.76 4.58 -21.58
CA ALA A 516 25.29 4.65 -21.59
C ALA A 516 24.72 3.75 -20.50
N ASP A 517 23.65 4.21 -19.90
CA ASP A 517 22.86 3.41 -18.97
C ASP A 517 21.99 2.43 -19.80
N LYS A 518 22.08 1.16 -19.49
CA LYS A 518 21.46 0.08 -20.27
C LYS A 518 19.98 -0.05 -19.92
N PRO A 519 19.04 0.02 -20.90
CA PRO A 519 17.64 -0.26 -20.64
C PRO A 519 17.45 -1.69 -20.11
N LYS A 520 16.56 -1.85 -19.11
CA LYS A 520 16.16 -3.17 -18.63
C LYS A 520 15.53 -3.99 -19.76
N ALA A 521 15.80 -5.27 -19.77
CA ALA A 521 15.34 -6.17 -20.85
C ALA A 521 13.81 -6.18 -21.00
N THR A 522 13.08 -5.97 -19.92
CA THR A 522 11.61 -5.98 -19.86
C THR A 522 10.98 -4.60 -20.05
N ALA A 523 11.75 -3.50 -20.06
CA ALA A 523 11.21 -2.14 -20.09
C ALA A 523 10.31 -1.86 -21.30
N ALA A 524 10.76 -2.19 -22.52
CA ALA A 524 9.98 -1.98 -23.74
C ALA A 524 8.70 -2.84 -23.77
N GLN A 525 8.78 -4.07 -23.24
CA GLN A 525 7.62 -4.94 -23.13
C GLN A 525 6.62 -4.39 -22.10
N ALA A 526 7.10 -3.87 -20.96
CA ALA A 526 6.28 -3.26 -19.94
C ALA A 526 5.47 -2.07 -20.49
N ILE A 527 6.11 -1.15 -21.23
CA ILE A 527 5.43 -0.02 -21.87
C ILE A 527 4.36 -0.52 -22.87
N THR A 528 4.67 -1.53 -23.66
CA THR A 528 3.73 -2.12 -24.60
C THR A 528 2.51 -2.72 -23.88
N GLU A 529 2.72 -3.46 -22.81
CA GLU A 529 1.63 -4.04 -22.01
C GLU A 529 0.77 -2.97 -21.30
N LEU A 530 1.39 -1.91 -20.80
CA LEU A 530 0.66 -0.78 -20.20
C LEU A 530 -0.28 -0.12 -21.23
N LYS A 531 0.19 0.09 -22.46
CA LYS A 531 -0.64 0.60 -23.57
C LYS A 531 -1.81 -0.33 -23.90
N LYS A 532 -1.58 -1.64 -23.95
CA LYS A 532 -2.64 -2.65 -24.13
C LYS A 532 -3.67 -2.64 -22.99
N LEU A 533 -3.23 -2.35 -21.77
CA LEU A 533 -4.11 -2.16 -20.63
C LEU A 533 -4.87 -0.82 -20.66
N GLY A 534 -4.71 0.03 -21.70
CA GLY A 534 -5.43 1.27 -21.86
C GLY A 534 -4.84 2.45 -21.10
N VAL A 535 -3.54 2.39 -20.75
CA VAL A 535 -2.77 3.57 -20.37
C VAL A 535 -2.67 4.45 -21.62
N LYS A 536 -3.12 5.69 -21.51
CA LYS A 536 -3.22 6.62 -22.65
C LYS A 536 -1.90 7.32 -22.95
N LYS A 537 -1.08 7.56 -21.92
CA LYS A 537 0.16 8.32 -22.03
C LYS A 537 1.25 7.72 -21.14
N THR A 538 2.44 7.51 -21.72
CA THR A 538 3.65 7.12 -21.01
C THR A 538 4.71 8.20 -21.18
N VAL A 539 5.25 8.71 -20.08
CA VAL A 539 6.19 9.85 -20.05
C VAL A 539 7.48 9.42 -19.35
N MET A 540 8.62 9.81 -19.87
CA MET A 540 9.92 9.61 -19.21
C MET A 540 10.49 10.96 -18.78
N LEU A 541 10.86 11.10 -17.49
CA LEU A 541 11.55 12.26 -16.93
C LEU A 541 13.00 11.87 -16.63
N THR A 542 13.97 12.70 -17.03
CA THR A 542 15.38 12.42 -16.78
C THR A 542 16.22 13.68 -16.65
N GLY A 543 17.26 13.63 -15.81
CA GLY A 543 18.30 14.65 -15.75
C GLY A 543 19.35 14.58 -16.85
N ASP A 544 19.32 13.53 -17.68
CA ASP A 544 20.29 13.33 -18.75
C ASP A 544 20.15 14.34 -19.88
N ALA A 545 21.22 14.44 -20.68
CA ALA A 545 21.23 15.26 -21.89
C ALA A 545 20.20 14.76 -22.92
N GLN A 546 19.67 15.69 -23.73
CA GLN A 546 18.61 15.46 -24.72
C GLN A 546 18.86 14.25 -25.62
N ALA A 547 20.06 14.10 -26.19
CA ALA A 547 20.40 13.02 -27.12
C ALA A 547 20.40 11.63 -26.44
N ALA A 548 20.80 11.54 -25.17
CA ALA A 548 20.79 10.29 -24.41
C ALA A 548 19.35 9.89 -24.03
N ALA A 549 18.54 10.87 -23.61
CA ALA A 549 17.15 10.69 -23.28
C ALA A 549 16.33 10.24 -24.51
N GLU A 550 16.56 10.86 -25.65
CA GLU A 550 15.87 10.50 -26.91
C GLU A 550 16.16 9.05 -27.32
N LYS A 551 17.43 8.61 -27.28
CA LYS A 551 17.80 7.21 -27.56
C LYS A 551 17.13 6.22 -26.60
N ALA A 552 17.08 6.54 -25.32
CA ALA A 552 16.43 5.71 -24.32
C ALA A 552 14.92 5.63 -24.57
N ALA A 553 14.26 6.77 -24.80
CA ALA A 553 12.84 6.87 -25.09
C ALA A 553 12.44 6.06 -26.33
N GLN A 554 13.23 6.14 -27.42
CA GLN A 554 12.99 5.36 -28.63
C GLN A 554 13.15 3.85 -28.40
N LYS A 555 14.18 3.42 -27.65
CA LYS A 555 14.41 1.99 -27.33
C LYS A 555 13.29 1.40 -26.46
N VAL A 556 12.80 2.17 -25.49
CA VAL A 556 11.77 1.71 -24.55
C VAL A 556 10.35 1.89 -25.12
N GLY A 557 10.15 2.87 -26.00
CA GLY A 557 8.87 3.12 -26.69
C GLY A 557 7.87 3.94 -25.87
N VAL A 558 8.36 4.86 -25.01
CA VAL A 558 7.51 5.84 -24.32
C VAL A 558 6.97 6.89 -25.30
N ASP A 559 5.82 7.52 -24.97
CA ASP A 559 5.15 8.46 -25.88
C ASP A 559 5.79 9.86 -25.83
N GLU A 560 6.32 10.25 -24.66
CA GLU A 560 6.90 11.57 -24.43
C GLU A 560 8.09 11.45 -23.48
N PHE A 561 9.07 12.34 -23.63
CA PHE A 561 10.18 12.42 -22.68
C PHE A 561 10.60 13.87 -22.44
N HIS A 562 11.14 14.15 -21.26
CA HIS A 562 11.73 15.43 -20.89
C HIS A 562 13.11 15.19 -20.33
N ALA A 563 14.09 15.92 -20.84
CA ALA A 563 15.51 15.75 -20.58
C ALA A 563 16.10 16.98 -19.85
N GLY A 564 17.27 16.83 -19.23
CA GLY A 564 17.97 17.90 -18.56
C GLY A 564 17.26 18.45 -17.32
N LEU A 565 16.40 17.67 -16.68
CA LEU A 565 15.57 18.11 -15.56
C LEU A 565 16.33 18.06 -14.24
N MET A 566 16.29 19.15 -13.49
CA MET A 566 16.63 19.14 -12.07
C MET A 566 15.48 18.51 -11.25
N PRO A 567 15.73 18.03 -10.01
CA PRO A 567 14.67 17.41 -9.19
C PRO A 567 13.42 18.28 -9.03
N GLY A 568 13.58 19.61 -8.85
CA GLY A 568 12.45 20.53 -8.78
C GLY A 568 11.66 20.70 -10.09
N ASP A 569 12.29 20.46 -11.24
CA ASP A 569 11.61 20.54 -12.53
C ASP A 569 10.79 19.27 -12.80
N LYS A 570 11.23 18.09 -12.32
CA LYS A 570 10.43 16.88 -12.32
C LYS A 570 9.09 17.08 -11.58
N VAL A 571 9.14 17.71 -10.40
CA VAL A 571 7.95 18.04 -9.61
C VAL A 571 7.00 18.95 -10.39
N LYS A 572 7.52 20.02 -11.02
CA LYS A 572 6.68 20.93 -11.85
C LYS A 572 6.00 20.19 -13.03
N HIS A 573 6.73 19.31 -13.69
CA HIS A 573 6.15 18.49 -14.75
C HIS A 573 5.05 17.57 -14.22
N MET A 574 5.24 16.97 -13.04
CA MET A 574 4.22 16.18 -12.38
C MET A 574 2.98 17.02 -12.05
N GLU A 575 3.14 18.22 -11.48
CA GLU A 575 2.03 19.15 -11.21
C GLU A 575 1.24 19.50 -12.46
N GLN A 576 1.90 19.75 -13.58
CA GLN A 576 1.24 20.01 -14.87
C GLN A 576 0.40 18.81 -15.35
N LEU A 577 0.97 17.60 -15.27
CA LEU A 577 0.27 16.38 -15.65
C LEU A 577 -0.92 16.10 -14.72
N ILE A 578 -0.82 16.41 -13.44
CA ILE A 578 -1.87 16.24 -12.45
C ILE A 578 -2.98 17.30 -12.60
N SER A 579 -2.67 18.51 -13.03
CA SER A 579 -3.64 19.62 -13.15
C SER A 579 -4.58 19.51 -14.35
N GLY A 580 -4.43 18.53 -15.24
CA GLY A 580 -5.31 18.32 -16.41
C GLY A 580 -6.77 18.06 -16.01
N LYS A 581 -7.74 18.70 -16.69
CA LYS A 581 -9.18 18.63 -16.33
C LYS A 581 -9.83 17.26 -16.58
N ASP A 582 -9.42 16.54 -17.61
CA ASP A 582 -10.02 15.27 -18.05
C ASP A 582 -9.05 14.11 -17.89
N ARG A 583 -8.37 14.06 -16.77
CA ARG A 583 -7.38 13.02 -16.47
C ARG A 583 -7.95 11.86 -15.66
N GLY A 584 -7.51 10.66 -15.98
CA GLY A 584 -7.53 9.56 -15.03
C GLY A 584 -6.39 9.69 -14.01
N ALA A 585 -6.05 8.61 -13.29
CA ALA A 585 -4.94 8.62 -12.34
C ALA A 585 -3.58 8.76 -13.05
N VAL A 586 -2.72 9.58 -12.47
CA VAL A 586 -1.32 9.77 -12.86
C VAL A 586 -0.44 9.00 -11.88
N LEU A 587 0.27 8.00 -12.36
CA LEU A 587 1.25 7.24 -11.60
C LEU A 587 2.64 7.79 -11.87
N PHE A 588 3.48 7.84 -10.83
CA PHE A 588 4.92 8.06 -10.99
C PHE A 588 5.68 6.81 -10.56
N VAL A 589 6.65 6.41 -11.36
CA VAL A 589 7.48 5.22 -11.13
C VAL A 589 8.94 5.65 -11.04
N GLY A 590 9.60 5.35 -9.92
CA GLY A 590 10.98 5.74 -9.65
C GLY A 590 11.68 4.80 -8.69
N ASP A 591 12.97 5.02 -8.44
CA ASP A 591 13.77 4.26 -7.47
C ASP A 591 13.57 4.70 -6.00
N GLY A 592 12.92 5.82 -5.79
CA GLY A 592 12.52 6.37 -4.48
C GLY A 592 13.59 7.17 -3.75
N ILE A 593 14.85 7.14 -4.15
CA ILE A 593 15.93 7.85 -3.44
C ILE A 593 15.92 9.35 -3.80
N ASN A 594 15.90 9.67 -5.09
CA ASN A 594 15.95 11.04 -5.58
C ASN A 594 14.58 11.60 -5.95
N ASP A 595 13.59 10.74 -6.12
CA ASP A 595 12.27 11.06 -6.66
C ASP A 595 11.14 11.08 -5.62
N ALA A 596 11.48 11.03 -4.33
CA ALA A 596 10.51 11.03 -3.23
C ALA A 596 9.44 12.15 -3.34
N PRO A 597 9.78 13.40 -3.73
CA PRO A 597 8.76 14.43 -3.92
C PRO A 597 7.80 14.13 -5.07
N SER A 598 8.29 13.54 -6.18
CA SER A 598 7.47 13.17 -7.34
C SER A 598 6.58 11.97 -7.04
N LEU A 599 7.10 11.00 -6.25
CA LEU A 599 6.35 9.85 -5.75
C LEU A 599 5.18 10.30 -4.87
N ALA A 600 5.45 11.19 -3.90
CA ALA A 600 4.44 11.70 -2.97
C ALA A 600 3.35 12.55 -3.65
N LEU A 601 3.70 13.25 -4.74
CA LEU A 601 2.78 14.12 -5.46
C LEU A 601 1.83 13.35 -6.40
N ALA A 602 2.22 12.19 -6.89
CA ALA A 602 1.44 11.37 -7.81
C ALA A 602 0.11 10.91 -7.17
N ASP A 603 -0.89 10.54 -8.00
CA ASP A 603 -2.10 9.87 -7.47
C ASP A 603 -1.76 8.52 -6.84
N ALA A 604 -0.71 7.86 -7.33
CA ALA A 604 -0.01 6.78 -6.63
C ALA A 604 1.46 6.75 -7.06
N GLY A 605 2.36 6.85 -6.09
CA GLY A 605 3.79 6.69 -6.26
C GLY A 605 4.18 5.21 -6.23
N VAL A 606 4.97 4.78 -7.21
CA VAL A 606 5.42 3.39 -7.37
C VAL A 606 6.94 3.33 -7.26
N ALA A 607 7.45 2.66 -6.22
CA ALA A 607 8.89 2.43 -6.06
C ALA A 607 9.33 1.13 -6.73
N MET A 608 10.49 1.17 -7.38
CA MET A 608 11.13 0.03 -8.05
C MET A 608 12.21 -0.57 -7.16
N GLY A 609 12.39 -1.91 -7.22
CA GLY A 609 13.54 -2.62 -6.64
C GLY A 609 13.76 -2.38 -5.15
N ALA A 610 12.70 -2.15 -4.39
CA ALA A 610 12.75 -1.62 -3.03
C ALA A 610 13.29 -2.62 -1.97
N MET A 611 13.68 -3.82 -2.37
CA MET A 611 14.29 -4.77 -1.45
C MET A 611 15.65 -4.23 -0.97
N GLY A 612 15.67 -3.60 0.21
CA GLY A 612 16.84 -3.03 0.84
C GLY A 612 16.93 -1.50 0.85
N SER A 613 15.95 -0.77 0.30
CA SER A 613 15.87 0.69 0.39
C SER A 613 14.68 1.12 1.25
N ASP A 614 14.96 1.42 2.52
CA ASP A 614 13.95 1.84 3.49
C ASP A 614 13.25 3.15 3.08
N ALA A 615 14.02 4.10 2.55
CA ALA A 615 13.51 5.39 2.09
C ALA A 615 12.53 5.26 0.90
N ALA A 616 12.82 4.36 -0.04
CA ALA A 616 11.94 4.10 -1.18
C ALA A 616 10.62 3.48 -0.75
N ILE A 617 10.69 2.50 0.17
CA ILE A 617 9.50 1.85 0.72
C ILE A 617 8.65 2.88 1.45
N GLU A 618 9.24 3.77 2.25
CA GLU A 618 8.50 4.76 3.04
C GLU A 618 7.79 5.79 2.15
N ALA A 619 8.45 6.29 1.12
CA ALA A 619 7.96 7.36 0.26
C ALA A 619 6.87 6.91 -0.74
N ALA A 620 6.86 5.63 -1.16
CA ALA A 620 5.96 5.15 -2.18
C ALA A 620 4.65 4.60 -1.61
N ASP A 621 3.59 4.65 -2.41
CA ASP A 621 2.27 4.06 -2.13
C ASP A 621 2.16 2.62 -2.59
N VAL A 622 2.94 2.27 -3.61
CA VAL A 622 3.06 0.94 -4.20
C VAL A 622 4.53 0.60 -4.35
N VAL A 623 4.90 -0.61 -3.97
CA VAL A 623 6.28 -1.07 -4.05
C VAL A 623 6.37 -2.31 -4.93
N LEU A 624 7.20 -2.26 -5.96
CA LEU A 624 7.58 -3.43 -6.74
C LEU A 624 8.81 -4.04 -6.08
N MET A 625 8.69 -5.27 -5.58
CA MET A 625 9.73 -5.88 -4.72
C MET A 625 10.98 -6.28 -5.49
N ASP A 626 10.83 -6.54 -6.77
CA ASP A 626 11.92 -6.76 -7.70
C ASP A 626 12.12 -5.56 -8.61
N ASP A 627 13.16 -5.63 -9.41
CA ASP A 627 13.56 -4.54 -10.29
C ASP A 627 12.95 -4.66 -11.70
N ASP A 628 11.81 -5.36 -11.83
CA ASP A 628 11.12 -5.60 -13.10
C ASP A 628 9.94 -4.64 -13.34
N PRO A 629 10.01 -3.72 -14.33
CA PRO A 629 8.91 -2.83 -14.68
C PRO A 629 7.65 -3.56 -15.19
N MET A 630 7.74 -4.82 -15.59
CA MET A 630 6.57 -5.66 -15.96
C MET A 630 5.59 -5.84 -14.80
N LYS A 631 6.05 -5.78 -13.55
CA LYS A 631 5.21 -5.91 -12.35
C LYS A 631 4.16 -4.79 -12.26
N LEU A 632 4.46 -3.59 -12.80
CA LEU A 632 3.46 -2.52 -12.87
C LEU A 632 2.24 -2.91 -13.73
N SER A 633 2.47 -3.60 -14.84
CA SER A 633 1.37 -4.10 -15.68
C SER A 633 0.53 -5.14 -14.94
N ALA A 634 1.16 -6.00 -14.15
CA ALA A 634 0.47 -6.97 -13.29
C ALA A 634 -0.30 -6.27 -12.16
N ALA A 635 0.26 -5.21 -11.57
CA ALA A 635 -0.39 -4.38 -10.55
C ALA A 635 -1.69 -3.75 -11.08
N ILE A 636 -1.63 -3.08 -12.23
CA ILE A 636 -2.80 -2.43 -12.86
C ILE A 636 -3.87 -3.47 -13.24
N ARG A 637 -3.47 -4.61 -13.80
CA ARG A 637 -4.38 -5.70 -14.17
C ARG A 637 -5.10 -6.27 -12.95
N GLY A 638 -4.35 -6.53 -11.87
CA GLY A 638 -4.88 -7.04 -10.62
C GLY A 638 -5.80 -6.03 -9.93
N ALA A 639 -5.44 -4.76 -9.92
CA ALA A 639 -6.27 -3.69 -9.40
C ALA A 639 -7.62 -3.60 -10.14
N ARG A 640 -7.61 -3.65 -11.48
CA ARG A 640 -8.83 -3.65 -12.29
C ARG A 640 -9.70 -4.86 -12.06
N HIS A 641 -9.10 -6.04 -11.91
CA HIS A 641 -9.82 -7.27 -11.58
C HIS A 641 -10.52 -7.16 -10.22
N THR A 642 -9.83 -6.65 -9.21
CA THR A 642 -10.38 -6.42 -7.87
C THR A 642 -11.56 -5.44 -7.91
N LEU A 643 -11.40 -4.30 -8.58
CA LEU A 643 -12.48 -3.32 -8.73
C LEU A 643 -13.69 -3.87 -9.50
N GLN A 644 -13.46 -4.74 -10.47
CA GLN A 644 -14.56 -5.40 -11.19
C GLN A 644 -15.39 -6.27 -10.25
N ILE A 645 -14.74 -7.03 -9.36
CA ILE A 645 -15.43 -7.84 -8.35
C ILE A 645 -16.18 -6.95 -7.35
N VAL A 646 -15.57 -5.85 -6.90
CA VAL A 646 -16.24 -4.86 -6.03
C VAL A 646 -17.53 -4.35 -6.70
N LYS A 647 -17.46 -3.95 -7.96
CA LYS A 647 -18.64 -3.49 -8.72
C LYS A 647 -19.70 -4.59 -8.87
N GLN A 648 -19.29 -5.83 -9.07
CA GLN A 648 -20.21 -6.98 -9.14
C GLN A 648 -20.92 -7.17 -7.80
N ASN A 649 -20.21 -7.13 -6.67
CA ASN A 649 -20.78 -7.27 -5.34
C ASN A 649 -21.77 -6.14 -5.03
N ILE A 650 -21.42 -4.89 -5.35
CA ILE A 650 -22.30 -3.74 -5.18
C ILE A 650 -23.57 -3.91 -6.00
N ALA A 651 -23.44 -4.24 -7.28
CA ALA A 651 -24.60 -4.40 -8.18
C ALA A 651 -25.51 -5.55 -7.74
N LEU A 652 -24.92 -6.72 -7.42
CA LEU A 652 -25.67 -7.90 -6.94
C LEU A 652 -26.48 -7.56 -5.67
N SER A 653 -25.80 -6.96 -4.68
CA SER A 653 -26.43 -6.61 -3.40
C SER A 653 -27.58 -5.62 -3.58
N LEU A 654 -27.37 -4.56 -4.35
CA LEU A 654 -28.40 -3.53 -4.56
C LEU A 654 -29.61 -4.07 -5.36
N ILE A 655 -29.37 -4.86 -6.40
CA ILE A 655 -30.45 -5.42 -7.23
C ILE A 655 -31.31 -6.39 -6.41
N VAL A 656 -30.69 -7.35 -5.72
CA VAL A 656 -31.44 -8.33 -4.93
C VAL A 656 -32.20 -7.64 -3.80
N LYS A 657 -31.57 -6.70 -3.09
CA LYS A 657 -32.25 -5.93 -2.05
C LYS A 657 -33.45 -5.13 -2.57
N ALA A 658 -33.32 -4.45 -3.70
CA ALA A 658 -34.42 -3.72 -4.31
C ALA A 658 -35.61 -4.65 -4.61
N ILE A 659 -35.34 -5.84 -5.15
CA ILE A 659 -36.38 -6.83 -5.44
C ILE A 659 -37.08 -7.27 -4.15
N ILE A 660 -36.31 -7.65 -3.13
CA ILE A 660 -36.89 -8.16 -1.85
C ILE A 660 -37.64 -7.06 -1.12
N MET A 661 -37.15 -5.82 -1.10
CA MET A 661 -37.87 -4.68 -0.52
C MET A 661 -39.22 -4.45 -1.18
N VAL A 662 -39.30 -4.53 -2.51
CA VAL A 662 -40.58 -4.42 -3.25
C VAL A 662 -41.51 -5.57 -2.89
N LEU A 663 -41.02 -6.80 -2.87
CA LEU A 663 -41.82 -7.99 -2.49
C LEU A 663 -42.29 -7.92 -1.04
N GLY A 664 -41.48 -7.43 -0.12
CA GLY A 664 -41.85 -7.19 1.27
C GLY A 664 -42.93 -6.11 1.43
N ALA A 665 -42.75 -4.95 0.77
CA ALA A 665 -43.72 -3.87 0.80
C ALA A 665 -45.10 -4.26 0.21
N THR A 666 -45.11 -5.13 -0.83
CA THR A 666 -46.34 -5.68 -1.41
C THR A 666 -46.97 -6.81 -0.60
N GLY A 667 -46.25 -7.33 0.42
CA GLY A 667 -46.75 -8.42 1.27
C GLY A 667 -46.67 -9.81 0.64
N VAL A 668 -45.92 -9.94 -0.43
CA VAL A 668 -45.68 -11.24 -1.13
C VAL A 668 -44.70 -12.11 -0.33
N THR A 669 -43.71 -11.48 0.34
CA THR A 669 -42.70 -12.17 1.12
C THR A 669 -42.90 -11.93 2.61
N GLY A 670 -42.79 -13.00 3.41
CA GLY A 670 -42.73 -12.93 4.87
C GLY A 670 -41.31 -12.54 5.38
N MET A 671 -41.22 -12.19 6.66
CA MET A 671 -40.02 -11.73 7.32
C MET A 671 -38.85 -12.76 7.26
N TRP A 672 -39.17 -14.05 7.39
CA TRP A 672 -38.23 -15.17 7.30
C TRP A 672 -37.51 -15.24 5.95
N ALA A 673 -38.27 -15.20 4.86
CA ALA A 673 -37.73 -15.26 3.53
C ALA A 673 -36.86 -14.02 3.22
N ALA A 674 -37.23 -12.87 3.76
CA ALA A 674 -36.53 -11.63 3.62
C ALA A 674 -35.12 -11.69 4.28
N VAL A 675 -35.04 -12.14 5.53
CA VAL A 675 -33.77 -12.30 6.26
C VAL A 675 -32.90 -13.37 5.62
N PHE A 676 -33.48 -14.51 5.25
CA PHE A 676 -32.73 -15.60 4.60
C PHE A 676 -32.10 -15.15 3.26
N ALA A 677 -32.83 -14.35 2.50
CA ALA A 677 -32.31 -13.83 1.24
C ALA A 677 -31.19 -12.78 1.47
N ASP A 678 -31.28 -11.95 2.49
CA ASP A 678 -30.24 -10.98 2.82
C ASP A 678 -28.94 -11.66 3.25
N VAL A 679 -29.01 -12.64 4.15
CA VAL A 679 -27.87 -13.46 4.56
C VAL A 679 -27.28 -14.22 3.36
N GLY A 680 -28.14 -14.78 2.50
CA GLY A 680 -27.72 -15.50 1.29
C GLY A 680 -26.92 -14.62 0.32
N VAL A 681 -27.38 -13.40 0.09
CA VAL A 681 -26.66 -12.42 -0.76
C VAL A 681 -25.31 -12.05 -0.16
N CYS A 682 -25.24 -11.88 1.15
CA CYS A 682 -23.99 -11.57 1.84
C CYS A 682 -22.97 -12.72 1.65
N LEU A 683 -23.37 -13.96 1.87
CA LEU A 683 -22.51 -15.13 1.66
C LEU A 683 -22.03 -15.24 0.19
N VAL A 684 -22.92 -15.03 -0.78
CA VAL A 684 -22.54 -15.02 -2.20
C VAL A 684 -21.54 -13.91 -2.49
N ALA A 685 -21.72 -12.72 -1.93
CA ALA A 685 -20.80 -11.58 -2.12
C ALA A 685 -19.42 -11.86 -1.49
N ILE A 686 -19.35 -12.51 -0.32
CA ILE A 686 -18.10 -12.95 0.31
C ILE A 686 -17.40 -14.00 -0.56
N LEU A 687 -18.12 -15.01 -1.04
CA LEU A 687 -17.56 -16.01 -1.94
C LEU A 687 -17.06 -15.41 -3.26
N ASN A 688 -17.74 -14.38 -3.76
CA ASN A 688 -17.27 -13.63 -4.93
C ASN A 688 -16.01 -12.82 -4.62
N ALA A 689 -15.90 -12.23 -3.42
CA ALA A 689 -14.70 -11.50 -2.96
C ALA A 689 -13.46 -12.42 -2.95
N TYR A 690 -13.61 -13.69 -2.56
CA TYR A 690 -12.53 -14.68 -2.59
C TYR A 690 -11.94 -14.89 -4.00
N ARG A 691 -12.67 -14.59 -5.08
CA ARG A 691 -12.16 -14.66 -6.46
C ARG A 691 -11.06 -13.65 -6.72
N ALA A 692 -11.00 -12.53 -5.96
CA ALA A 692 -9.93 -11.55 -6.08
C ALA A 692 -8.55 -12.14 -5.73
N MET A 693 -8.49 -13.19 -4.91
CA MET A 693 -7.25 -13.93 -4.63
C MET A 693 -6.75 -14.76 -5.82
N LYS A 694 -7.64 -15.14 -6.75
CA LYS A 694 -7.31 -15.99 -7.91
C LYS A 694 -6.98 -15.13 -9.14
N MET A 695 -6.03 -14.23 -9.02
CA MET A 695 -5.52 -13.46 -10.17
C MET A 695 -4.64 -14.37 -11.06
N LYS A 696 -4.99 -14.45 -12.34
CA LYS A 696 -4.15 -15.12 -13.36
C LYS A 696 -2.98 -14.25 -13.77
#